data_800aff20612c51ef26789857b1b1c295
#
_entry.id   800aff20612c51ef26789857b1b1c295
#
_cell.length_a   1.000
_cell.length_b   1.000
_cell.length_c   1.000
_cell.angle_alpha   90.00
_cell.angle_beta   90.00
_cell.angle_gamma   90.00
#
_symmetry.space_group_name_H-M   'P 1'
#
loop_
_entity.id
_entity.type
_entity.pdbx_description
1 polymer ?
#
loop_
_entity_poly.entity_id
_entity_poly.type
_entity_poly.pdbx_seq_one_letter_code
_entity_poly.pdbx_strand_id
1 'polypeptide(L)'
;MAVVVIAEKPSVAEDIAKVLGVSKKNDTHWESDDLIITWAVGHLLELKTPEEYDDRLKDWRKSVELLPFIPEKFELKPNSGRGTNRKQLTAIKKLISSKSCTEIVNACDAAREGELIFRRIVEFSKAKVPMSRMWLQSMTPDSIMRAYDGRLDSSSYSKLRDAAVSRAEADWIIGMNGSRIASTFLRTGRNDGTSMSLGRVQTATLALIVDKELEILGHKAEPFWELEVDFKSGNSEWSARWERRNNVEDKDNPLTKAHRITEETEKQELEKLLNSDGKFLTKQQHRDSKENPPLNYDLTSLQREANSMWSWTSKRTLSVAQQLYDTHKLTTYPRTDSRYLPEDMIETIGKTIAQLGAQNHLKSHSQRLTDNGLQNVSRNFNDSKVSDHYAIIPTGKIPQGNLTGDAEKLYDLICRQFLSSFHPPAIWDVQTRVTTKDNHDFKKEVRILKEAGWREVKPKSNSIPEKWNSLDNNPAATEATSHKFKEELTKPTNRLKEAKLLSLMENAGRSIDDEAMAEAMKGKGLGTPATRADTIEKLISRNFIQRARSGSLRATAGGIKLIELLRAIPVEWITSPELTGDMEEKLSSVQNGEFSRQQYMKIIFDKAEEMVTRIKNHDRSELFKDINSIGNCPKCNEQLTETVLSYICPKNEGRGSGCDFVFWKNTSGRWFDRSTAARLLDVKELTDLHGFFNRSGEPYVASVKINDSGTVEFLGGGESTSSSDDDELCECPACERGTIRVNSTMYACDNQECKFRGLSQEMCKRKISVDEAKEIFVEGKSKLLDDFTSKKGRPFSAYLKLDGNRVKFEFPPRKAAAGAKEFPVVAGVVAICPKTKEEIVETPTFYQPSNDGSDCKIQIAREMSSRAISRDEAKQLIEKGEIGPFDDFVSKKTGKNFTSILYLKKNQAVGYKFAKK
;
A
#
# COMPACT_ATOMS: atom_id res chain seq x y z
N MET A 1 -0.05 -11.93 -46.38
CA MET A 1 0.99 -12.32 -45.38
C MET A 1 1.11 -11.14 -44.44
N ALA A 2 1.01 -11.33 -43.13
CA ALA A 2 0.92 -10.20 -42.21
C ALA A 2 1.97 -10.28 -41.11
N VAL A 3 2.53 -9.13 -40.76
CA VAL A 3 3.32 -8.92 -39.55
C VAL A 3 2.35 -8.74 -38.37
N VAL A 4 2.59 -9.40 -37.23
CA VAL A 4 1.75 -9.29 -36.03
C VAL A 4 2.50 -8.54 -34.94
N VAL A 5 2.06 -7.33 -34.62
CA VAL A 5 2.60 -6.50 -33.53
C VAL A 5 1.81 -6.77 -32.25
N ILE A 6 2.50 -7.05 -31.14
CA ILE A 6 1.90 -7.27 -29.83
C ILE A 6 2.30 -6.13 -28.91
N ALA A 7 1.36 -5.24 -28.59
CA ALA A 7 1.52 -4.18 -27.59
C ALA A 7 1.13 -4.68 -26.19
N GLU A 8 1.56 -3.98 -25.15
CA GLU A 8 1.20 -4.34 -23.77
C GLU A 8 -0.25 -3.98 -23.41
N LYS A 9 -0.77 -2.89 -24.00
CA LYS A 9 -2.09 -2.31 -23.66
C LYS A 9 -2.88 -1.91 -24.89
N PRO A 10 -4.23 -1.89 -24.81
CA PRO A 10 -5.08 -1.45 -25.92
C PRO A 10 -4.77 -0.03 -26.41
N SER A 11 -4.43 0.90 -25.49
CA SER A 11 -4.12 2.30 -25.83
C SER A 11 -2.83 2.42 -26.66
N VAL A 12 -1.80 1.66 -26.30
CA VAL A 12 -0.53 1.60 -27.04
C VAL A 12 -0.75 1.00 -28.42
N ALA A 13 -1.54 -0.08 -28.53
CA ALA A 13 -1.90 -0.67 -29.82
C ALA A 13 -2.65 0.32 -30.73
N GLU A 14 -3.54 1.13 -30.14
CA GLU A 14 -4.27 2.17 -30.88
C GLU A 14 -3.35 3.27 -31.39
N ASP A 15 -2.42 3.74 -30.56
CA ASP A 15 -1.46 4.77 -30.96
C ASP A 15 -0.52 4.24 -32.07
N ILE A 16 -0.04 3.01 -31.95
CA ILE A 16 0.75 2.35 -33.00
C ILE A 16 -0.07 2.20 -34.29
N ALA A 17 -1.34 1.78 -34.20
CA ALA A 17 -2.21 1.61 -35.35
C ALA A 17 -2.43 2.94 -36.09
N LYS A 18 -2.67 4.02 -35.39
CA LYS A 18 -2.82 5.37 -35.97
C LYS A 18 -1.57 5.82 -36.71
N VAL A 19 -0.39 5.61 -36.14
CA VAL A 19 0.88 6.03 -36.75
C VAL A 19 1.23 5.18 -37.96
N LEU A 20 0.99 3.87 -37.89
CA LEU A 20 1.28 2.95 -39.03
C LEU A 20 0.12 2.84 -40.02
N GLY A 21 -0.91 3.67 -39.93
CA GLY A 21 -2.00 3.76 -40.91
C GLY A 21 -2.98 2.57 -40.91
N VAL A 22 -3.04 1.80 -39.78
CA VAL A 22 -3.96 0.66 -39.67
C VAL A 22 -5.28 1.13 -39.07
N SER A 23 -6.35 1.11 -39.89
CA SER A 23 -7.64 1.74 -39.53
C SER A 23 -8.74 0.76 -39.11
N LYS A 24 -8.71 -0.50 -39.56
CA LYS A 24 -9.78 -1.47 -39.27
C LYS A 24 -9.64 -2.06 -37.90
N LYS A 25 -10.56 -1.66 -37.01
CA LYS A 25 -10.58 -2.11 -35.62
C LYS A 25 -11.51 -3.30 -35.43
N ASN A 26 -11.01 -4.34 -34.76
CA ASN A 26 -11.77 -5.47 -34.24
C ASN A 26 -11.77 -5.47 -32.72
N ASP A 27 -12.56 -6.35 -32.12
CA ASP A 27 -12.62 -6.49 -30.64
C ASP A 27 -11.26 -6.79 -29.97
N THR A 28 -10.30 -7.38 -30.68
CA THR A 28 -9.05 -7.93 -30.16
C THR A 28 -7.80 -7.44 -30.88
N HIS A 29 -7.92 -6.72 -32.00
CA HIS A 29 -6.80 -6.23 -32.80
C HIS A 29 -7.24 -5.17 -33.80
N TRP A 30 -6.26 -4.45 -34.34
CA TRP A 30 -6.38 -3.63 -35.55
C TRP A 30 -5.77 -4.40 -36.71
N GLU A 31 -6.28 -4.30 -37.93
CA GLU A 31 -5.76 -5.03 -39.06
C GLU A 31 -5.74 -4.23 -40.37
N SER A 32 -4.75 -4.51 -41.18
CA SER A 32 -4.66 -4.20 -42.63
C SER A 32 -4.29 -5.47 -43.40
N ASP A 33 -4.02 -5.38 -44.68
CA ASP A 33 -3.66 -6.52 -45.52
C ASP A 33 -2.33 -7.17 -45.09
N ASP A 34 -1.40 -6.38 -44.59
CA ASP A 34 -0.01 -6.76 -44.27
C ASP A 34 0.38 -6.59 -42.80
N LEU A 35 -0.45 -5.93 -41.98
CA LEU A 35 -0.13 -5.61 -40.60
C LEU A 35 -1.32 -5.82 -39.65
N ILE A 36 -1.08 -6.57 -38.59
CA ILE A 36 -2.05 -6.80 -37.52
C ILE A 36 -1.45 -6.28 -36.21
N ILE A 37 -2.17 -5.43 -35.47
CA ILE A 37 -1.72 -4.87 -34.21
C ILE A 37 -2.68 -5.33 -33.12
N THR A 38 -2.21 -6.19 -32.25
CA THR A 38 -2.96 -6.71 -31.09
C THR A 38 -2.31 -6.28 -29.80
N TRP A 39 -2.92 -6.60 -28.65
CA TRP A 39 -2.44 -6.18 -27.34
C TRP A 39 -2.62 -7.24 -26.27
N ALA A 40 -1.74 -7.25 -25.31
CA ALA A 40 -1.96 -7.90 -24.03
C ALA A 40 -2.87 -7.02 -23.13
N VAL A 41 -3.29 -7.52 -21.99
CA VAL A 41 -4.00 -6.76 -20.94
C VAL A 41 -3.22 -6.98 -19.64
N GLY A 42 -1.93 -6.62 -19.65
CA GLY A 42 -0.97 -7.02 -18.65
C GLY A 42 -0.62 -8.52 -18.77
N HIS A 43 -0.29 -9.16 -17.65
CA HIS A 43 0.04 -10.59 -17.65
C HIS A 43 -1.17 -11.46 -17.97
N LEU A 44 -1.20 -12.04 -19.16
CA LEU A 44 -2.21 -13.01 -19.60
C LEU A 44 -1.89 -14.43 -19.11
N LEU A 45 -0.64 -14.68 -18.75
CA LEU A 45 -0.09 -15.97 -18.35
C LEU A 45 0.65 -15.86 -17.02
N GLU A 46 0.58 -16.91 -16.22
CA GLU A 46 1.29 -17.07 -14.96
C GLU A 46 1.98 -18.44 -14.91
N LEU A 47 2.96 -18.60 -14.01
CA LEU A 47 3.59 -19.87 -13.75
C LEU A 47 2.59 -20.78 -13.02
N LYS A 48 2.60 -22.09 -13.34
CA LYS A 48 1.83 -23.07 -12.58
C LYS A 48 2.22 -23.05 -11.10
N THR A 49 1.28 -23.35 -10.23
CA THR A 49 1.54 -23.53 -8.80
C THR A 49 2.10 -24.94 -8.54
N PRO A 50 2.80 -25.19 -7.41
CA PRO A 50 3.39 -26.50 -7.13
C PRO A 50 2.41 -27.67 -7.25
N GLU A 51 1.18 -27.50 -6.78
CA GLU A 51 0.11 -28.53 -6.85
C GLU A 51 -0.39 -28.82 -8.28
N GLU A 52 -0.04 -28.02 -9.27
CA GLU A 52 -0.34 -28.26 -10.68
C GLU A 52 0.78 -29.05 -11.40
N TYR A 53 1.91 -29.24 -10.72
CA TYR A 53 2.98 -30.14 -11.13
C TYR A 53 2.86 -31.51 -10.47
N ASP A 54 2.52 -31.52 -9.17
CA ASP A 54 2.42 -32.74 -8.38
C ASP A 54 1.27 -32.64 -7.38
N ASP A 55 0.29 -33.54 -7.51
CA ASP A 55 -0.90 -33.60 -6.65
C ASP A 55 -0.56 -33.78 -5.17
N ARG A 56 0.58 -34.39 -4.84
CA ARG A 56 1.06 -34.53 -3.47
C ARG A 56 1.31 -33.18 -2.77
N LEU A 57 1.55 -32.13 -3.53
CA LEU A 57 1.77 -30.78 -3.05
C LEU A 57 0.49 -30.00 -2.72
N LYS A 58 -0.71 -30.59 -2.87
CA LYS A 58 -1.99 -29.96 -2.49
C LYS A 58 -2.13 -29.76 -0.98
N ASP A 59 -1.70 -30.72 -0.19
CA ASP A 59 -1.68 -30.62 1.27
C ASP A 59 -0.32 -30.13 1.76
N TRP A 60 -0.26 -28.86 2.11
CA TRP A 60 0.99 -28.20 2.54
C TRP A 60 1.64 -28.87 3.75
N ARG A 61 0.86 -29.46 4.65
CA ARG A 61 1.37 -30.11 5.87
C ARG A 61 2.01 -31.46 5.57
N LYS A 62 1.41 -32.22 4.64
CA LYS A 62 1.88 -33.55 4.27
C LYS A 62 2.99 -33.55 3.23
N SER A 63 3.18 -32.43 2.54
CA SER A 63 4.13 -32.30 1.44
C SER A 63 5.49 -31.68 1.82
N VAL A 64 5.75 -31.54 3.12
CA VAL A 64 6.97 -30.90 3.64
C VAL A 64 8.25 -31.59 3.17
N GLU A 65 8.21 -32.91 3.04
CA GLU A 65 9.37 -33.72 2.59
C GLU A 65 9.72 -33.50 1.11
N LEU A 66 8.77 -32.90 0.35
CA LEU A 66 8.98 -32.57 -1.06
C LEU A 66 9.51 -31.16 -1.27
N LEU A 67 9.78 -30.41 -0.19
CA LEU A 67 10.34 -29.06 -0.25
C LEU A 67 11.87 -29.06 -0.09
N PRO A 68 12.64 -28.19 -0.77
CA PRO A 68 12.09 -27.21 -1.72
C PRO A 68 11.66 -27.88 -3.03
N PHE A 69 10.47 -27.53 -3.49
CA PHE A 69 10.01 -27.95 -4.81
C PHE A 69 10.51 -26.97 -5.87
N ILE A 70 11.30 -27.46 -6.79
CA ILE A 70 11.85 -26.75 -7.94
C ILE A 70 11.48 -27.56 -9.18
N PRO A 71 10.63 -27.06 -10.09
CA PRO A 71 10.27 -27.79 -11.28
C PRO A 71 11.47 -27.89 -12.25
N GLU A 72 11.66 -29.04 -12.88
CA GLU A 72 12.69 -29.20 -13.92
C GLU A 72 12.51 -28.19 -15.05
N LYS A 73 11.27 -27.92 -15.39
CA LYS A 73 10.86 -26.89 -16.36
C LYS A 73 9.65 -26.13 -15.84
N PHE A 74 9.76 -24.79 -15.84
CA PHE A 74 8.61 -23.95 -15.53
C PHE A 74 7.58 -24.00 -16.62
N GLU A 75 6.33 -24.24 -16.24
CA GLU A 75 5.19 -24.29 -17.16
C GLU A 75 4.24 -23.11 -16.93
N LEU A 76 3.62 -22.68 -18.02
CA LEU A 76 2.71 -21.55 -18.04
C LEU A 76 1.24 -22.02 -18.05
N LYS A 77 0.40 -21.27 -17.38
CA LYS A 77 -1.06 -21.39 -17.43
C LYS A 77 -1.72 -20.04 -17.68
N PRO A 78 -2.93 -20.01 -18.27
CA PRO A 78 -3.71 -18.78 -18.37
C PRO A 78 -4.01 -18.22 -16.98
N ASN A 79 -3.78 -16.90 -16.82
CA ASN A 79 -4.12 -16.20 -15.59
C ASN A 79 -5.62 -16.34 -15.30
N SER A 80 -5.98 -16.67 -14.06
CA SER A 80 -7.36 -16.88 -13.60
C SER A 80 -8.23 -15.61 -13.53
N GLY A 81 -7.72 -14.49 -14.04
CA GLY A 81 -8.40 -13.20 -14.13
C GLY A 81 -9.71 -13.18 -14.91
N ARG A 82 -10.26 -11.99 -15.15
CA ARG A 82 -11.54 -11.77 -15.83
C ARG A 82 -11.62 -12.50 -17.19
N GLY A 83 -12.78 -13.00 -17.59
CA GLY A 83 -12.98 -13.74 -18.83
C GLY A 83 -12.53 -13.03 -20.12
N THR A 84 -12.38 -11.69 -20.10
CA THR A 84 -11.77 -10.88 -21.16
C THR A 84 -10.32 -11.26 -21.44
N ASN A 85 -9.51 -11.60 -20.42
CA ASN A 85 -8.11 -11.99 -20.57
C ASN A 85 -7.97 -13.30 -21.36
N ARG A 86 -8.86 -14.27 -21.12
CA ARG A 86 -8.86 -15.55 -21.83
C ARG A 86 -9.26 -15.36 -23.31
N LYS A 87 -10.24 -14.48 -23.60
CA LYS A 87 -10.64 -14.12 -24.98
C LYS A 87 -9.45 -13.53 -25.72
N GLN A 88 -8.74 -12.58 -25.10
CA GLN A 88 -7.61 -11.88 -25.70
C GLN A 88 -6.43 -12.84 -25.95
N LEU A 89 -6.07 -13.67 -24.97
CA LEU A 89 -5.02 -14.68 -25.13
C LEU A 89 -5.32 -15.66 -26.29
N THR A 90 -6.58 -16.10 -26.39
CA THR A 90 -7.01 -17.00 -27.48
C THR A 90 -6.90 -16.31 -28.84
N ALA A 91 -7.26 -15.03 -28.92
CA ALA A 91 -7.14 -14.25 -30.17
C ALA A 91 -5.67 -14.08 -30.58
N ILE A 92 -4.80 -13.65 -29.63
CA ILE A 92 -3.36 -13.52 -29.94
C ILE A 92 -2.78 -14.83 -30.39
N LYS A 93 -3.05 -15.93 -29.67
CA LYS A 93 -2.57 -17.27 -30.09
C LYS A 93 -3.01 -17.64 -31.50
N LYS A 94 -4.27 -17.37 -31.85
CA LYS A 94 -4.78 -17.62 -33.23
C LYS A 94 -4.04 -16.80 -34.28
N LEU A 95 -3.79 -15.51 -34.00
CA LEU A 95 -3.10 -14.60 -34.91
C LEU A 95 -1.65 -15.04 -35.19
N ILE A 96 -0.85 -15.27 -34.12
CA ILE A 96 0.58 -15.60 -34.23
C ILE A 96 0.84 -17.05 -34.66
N SER A 97 -0.15 -17.95 -34.59
CA SER A 97 -0.07 -19.33 -35.07
C SER A 97 -0.67 -19.49 -36.45
N SER A 98 -1.15 -18.40 -37.06
CA SER A 98 -1.68 -18.43 -38.44
C SER A 98 -0.57 -18.63 -39.44
N LYS A 99 -0.86 -19.41 -40.53
CA LYS A 99 0.06 -19.55 -41.66
C LYS A 99 0.35 -18.23 -42.40
N SER A 100 -0.50 -17.22 -42.20
CA SER A 100 -0.33 -15.89 -42.79
C SER A 100 0.64 -15.01 -41.95
N CYS A 101 0.95 -15.37 -40.71
CA CYS A 101 1.88 -14.63 -39.87
C CYS A 101 3.32 -14.87 -40.33
N THR A 102 4.00 -13.81 -40.76
CA THR A 102 5.38 -13.84 -41.22
C THR A 102 6.41 -13.39 -40.19
N GLU A 103 6.01 -12.52 -39.29
CA GLU A 103 6.84 -11.97 -38.24
C GLU A 103 5.98 -11.63 -37.00
N ILE A 104 6.53 -11.77 -35.81
CA ILE A 104 5.93 -11.29 -34.57
C ILE A 104 6.79 -10.16 -34.00
N VAL A 105 6.20 -8.98 -33.83
CA VAL A 105 6.89 -7.81 -33.32
C VAL A 105 6.50 -7.57 -31.84
N ASN A 106 7.48 -7.54 -30.97
CA ASN A 106 7.29 -7.16 -29.58
C ASN A 106 7.26 -5.64 -29.44
N ALA A 107 6.08 -5.08 -29.20
CA ALA A 107 5.85 -3.67 -28.88
C ALA A 107 5.31 -3.47 -27.45
N CYS A 108 5.60 -4.43 -26.54
CA CYS A 108 5.38 -4.24 -25.11
C CYS A 108 6.38 -3.22 -24.54
N ASP A 109 6.11 -2.73 -23.34
CA ASP A 109 6.91 -1.71 -22.66
C ASP A 109 8.42 -2.05 -22.71
N ALA A 110 9.27 -1.06 -22.87
CA ALA A 110 10.72 -1.19 -23.06
C ALA A 110 11.44 -1.56 -21.75
N ALA A 111 10.98 -2.63 -21.09
CA ALA A 111 11.42 -3.08 -19.77
C ALA A 111 11.44 -4.61 -19.66
N ARG A 112 12.03 -5.11 -18.55
CA ARG A 112 11.98 -6.54 -18.16
C ARG A 112 10.54 -7.07 -18.12
N GLU A 113 9.60 -6.26 -17.64
CA GLU A 113 8.18 -6.63 -17.53
C GLU A 113 7.54 -6.87 -18.90
N GLY A 114 7.68 -5.91 -19.83
CA GLY A 114 7.13 -6.05 -21.18
C GLY A 114 7.79 -7.19 -21.95
N GLU A 115 9.09 -7.42 -21.76
CA GLU A 115 9.78 -8.59 -22.34
C GLU A 115 9.20 -9.90 -21.80
N LEU A 116 8.95 -9.98 -20.47
CA LEU A 116 8.36 -11.17 -19.86
C LEU A 116 6.95 -11.46 -20.38
N ILE A 117 6.10 -10.44 -20.50
CA ILE A 117 4.73 -10.56 -21.02
C ILE A 117 4.78 -11.17 -22.45
N PHE A 118 5.59 -10.58 -23.31
CA PHE A 118 5.73 -11.03 -24.69
C PHE A 118 6.24 -12.48 -24.77
N ARG A 119 7.35 -12.79 -24.08
CA ARG A 119 7.98 -14.13 -24.13
C ARG A 119 7.05 -15.22 -23.65
N ARG A 120 6.30 -14.98 -22.56
CA ARG A 120 5.30 -15.94 -22.07
C ARG A 120 4.20 -16.21 -23.11
N ILE A 121 3.73 -15.19 -23.84
CA ILE A 121 2.71 -15.34 -24.87
C ILE A 121 3.24 -16.20 -26.03
N VAL A 122 4.46 -15.90 -26.50
CA VAL A 122 5.10 -16.65 -27.60
C VAL A 122 5.38 -18.09 -27.19
N GLU A 123 5.95 -18.33 -26.03
CA GLU A 123 6.24 -19.66 -25.48
C GLU A 123 4.97 -20.50 -25.34
N PHE A 124 3.93 -19.95 -24.70
CA PHE A 124 2.64 -20.63 -24.53
C PHE A 124 1.96 -20.96 -25.88
N SER A 125 2.14 -20.11 -26.86
CA SER A 125 1.58 -20.29 -28.19
C SER A 125 2.42 -21.21 -29.10
N LYS A 126 3.67 -21.53 -28.67
CA LYS A 126 4.64 -22.33 -29.45
C LYS A 126 4.91 -21.77 -30.86
N ALA A 127 4.89 -20.45 -31.00
CA ALA A 127 5.13 -19.79 -32.28
C ALA A 127 6.60 -19.94 -32.70
N LYS A 128 6.82 -20.18 -34.02
CA LYS A 128 8.15 -20.45 -34.61
C LYS A 128 8.57 -19.44 -35.68
N VAL A 129 7.77 -18.40 -35.91
CA VAL A 129 8.07 -17.36 -36.89
C VAL A 129 9.16 -16.40 -36.36
N PRO A 130 9.89 -15.69 -37.25
CA PRO A 130 10.83 -14.65 -36.86
C PRO A 130 10.23 -13.65 -35.89
N MET A 131 11.05 -13.14 -34.96
CA MET A 131 10.62 -12.19 -33.97
C MET A 131 11.55 -10.99 -33.91
N SER A 132 10.97 -9.80 -33.84
CA SER A 132 11.70 -8.56 -33.64
C SER A 132 11.12 -7.75 -32.50
N ARG A 133 11.81 -6.69 -32.08
CA ARG A 133 11.39 -5.83 -31.00
C ARG A 133 11.46 -4.35 -31.38
N MET A 134 10.35 -3.65 -31.16
CA MET A 134 10.27 -2.20 -31.14
C MET A 134 10.68 -1.72 -29.72
N TRP A 135 11.66 -0.81 -29.64
CA TRP A 135 12.08 -0.23 -28.38
C TRP A 135 11.39 1.12 -28.20
N LEU A 136 10.23 1.12 -27.50
CA LEU A 136 9.36 2.27 -27.36
C LEU A 136 9.61 2.98 -26.03
N GLN A 137 10.42 4.04 -26.03
CA GLN A 137 10.63 4.91 -24.87
C GLN A 137 9.67 6.11 -24.89
N SER A 138 9.12 6.45 -26.05
CA SER A 138 8.19 7.55 -26.24
C SER A 138 7.03 7.13 -27.14
N MET A 139 5.85 7.71 -26.93
CA MET A 139 4.63 7.49 -27.72
C MET A 139 4.35 8.63 -28.72
N THR A 140 5.38 9.42 -29.06
CA THR A 140 5.25 10.39 -30.16
C THR A 140 5.21 9.66 -31.50
N PRO A 141 4.51 10.19 -32.52
CA PRO A 141 4.45 9.57 -33.85
C PRO A 141 5.83 9.25 -34.41
N ASP A 142 6.77 10.17 -34.33
CA ASP A 142 8.15 10.01 -34.84
C ASP A 142 8.90 8.92 -34.09
N SER A 143 8.72 8.79 -32.75
CA SER A 143 9.35 7.74 -31.96
C SER A 143 8.75 6.36 -32.28
N ILE A 144 7.44 6.26 -32.50
CA ILE A 144 6.78 5.02 -32.91
C ILE A 144 7.29 4.59 -34.28
N MET A 145 7.36 5.50 -35.24
CA MET A 145 7.84 5.21 -36.60
C MET A 145 9.31 4.74 -36.58
N ARG A 146 10.19 5.50 -35.91
CA ARG A 146 11.61 5.13 -35.75
C ARG A 146 11.79 3.77 -35.07
N ALA A 147 10.99 3.47 -34.01
CA ALA A 147 11.07 2.19 -33.33
C ALA A 147 10.55 1.02 -34.20
N TYR A 148 9.59 1.25 -35.08
CA TYR A 148 9.08 0.24 -36.02
C TYR A 148 10.10 -0.05 -37.13
N ASP A 149 10.66 0.98 -37.75
CA ASP A 149 11.64 0.84 -38.85
C ASP A 149 13.00 0.33 -38.33
N GLY A 150 13.43 0.79 -37.17
CA GLY A 150 14.68 0.40 -36.50
C GLY A 150 14.58 -0.83 -35.61
N ARG A 151 13.49 -1.63 -35.66
CA ARG A 151 13.32 -2.80 -34.82
C ARG A 151 14.40 -3.83 -35.01
N LEU A 152 14.96 -4.32 -33.91
CA LEU A 152 16.03 -5.30 -33.95
C LEU A 152 15.48 -6.71 -33.78
N ASP A 153 16.24 -7.70 -34.25
CA ASP A 153 15.95 -9.11 -34.01
C ASP A 153 15.85 -9.38 -32.50
N SER A 154 14.90 -10.20 -32.11
CA SER A 154 14.59 -10.51 -30.71
C SER A 154 15.75 -11.17 -29.97
N SER A 155 16.73 -11.76 -30.65
CA SER A 155 17.94 -12.31 -30.02
C SER A 155 18.84 -11.24 -29.40
N SER A 156 18.82 -10.02 -29.94
CA SER A 156 19.53 -8.86 -29.39
C SER A 156 19.11 -8.54 -27.94
N TYR A 157 17.90 -8.96 -27.52
CA TYR A 157 17.34 -8.76 -26.19
C TYR A 157 17.37 -10.04 -25.31
N SER A 158 18.23 -11.03 -25.67
CA SER A 158 18.33 -12.29 -24.93
C SER A 158 18.69 -12.11 -23.45
N LYS A 159 19.59 -11.18 -23.15
CA LYS A 159 20.00 -10.86 -21.77
C LYS A 159 18.86 -10.23 -20.95
N LEU A 160 18.11 -9.31 -21.56
CA LEU A 160 16.92 -8.73 -20.94
C LEU A 160 15.86 -9.81 -20.65
N ARG A 161 15.62 -10.72 -21.61
CA ARG A 161 14.76 -11.89 -21.41
C ARG A 161 15.24 -12.74 -20.26
N ASP A 162 16.53 -13.07 -20.20
CA ASP A 162 17.11 -13.92 -19.17
C ASP A 162 16.96 -13.30 -17.78
N ALA A 163 17.16 -11.99 -17.65
CA ALA A 163 16.92 -11.26 -16.41
C ALA A 163 15.42 -11.27 -16.01
N ALA A 164 14.52 -11.01 -16.98
CA ALA A 164 13.08 -10.98 -16.74
C ALA A 164 12.52 -12.33 -16.29
N VAL A 165 12.92 -13.41 -16.96
CA VAL A 165 12.51 -14.78 -16.63
C VAL A 165 13.11 -15.20 -15.29
N SER A 166 14.40 -14.95 -15.06
CA SER A 166 15.07 -15.29 -13.79
C SER A 166 14.41 -14.62 -12.59
N ARG A 167 14.02 -13.36 -12.72
CA ARG A 167 13.29 -12.65 -11.65
C ARG A 167 11.98 -13.35 -11.33
N ALA A 168 11.17 -13.66 -12.34
CA ALA A 168 9.87 -14.29 -12.14
C ALA A 168 9.98 -15.68 -11.51
N GLU A 169 10.96 -16.48 -11.94
CA GLU A 169 11.24 -17.81 -11.39
C GLU A 169 11.80 -17.73 -9.97
N ALA A 170 12.71 -16.79 -9.69
CA ALA A 170 13.25 -16.56 -8.34
C ALA A 170 12.16 -16.18 -7.34
N ASP A 171 11.27 -15.24 -7.71
CA ASP A 171 10.15 -14.83 -6.87
C ASP A 171 9.17 -16.00 -6.63
N TRP A 172 8.98 -16.85 -7.62
CA TRP A 172 8.16 -18.07 -7.50
C TRP A 172 8.81 -19.09 -6.56
N ILE A 173 10.10 -19.41 -6.75
CA ILE A 173 10.83 -20.41 -5.95
C ILE A 173 10.86 -20.00 -4.48
N ILE A 174 11.31 -18.80 -4.19
CA ILE A 174 11.39 -18.29 -2.81
C ILE A 174 10.00 -18.13 -2.21
N GLY A 175 9.06 -17.55 -2.95
CA GLY A 175 7.71 -17.29 -2.47
C GLY A 175 6.90 -18.55 -2.18
N MET A 176 6.91 -19.53 -3.09
CA MET A 176 6.15 -20.76 -2.94
C MET A 176 6.74 -21.67 -1.87
N ASN A 177 8.03 -21.93 -1.90
CA ASN A 177 8.69 -22.79 -0.92
C ASN A 177 8.70 -22.15 0.47
N GLY A 178 9.09 -20.87 0.54
CA GLY A 178 9.14 -20.13 1.80
C GLY A 178 7.78 -20.01 2.48
N SER A 179 6.71 -19.67 1.73
CA SER A 179 5.37 -19.57 2.31
C SER A 179 4.83 -20.91 2.81
N ARG A 180 5.11 -22.01 2.11
CA ARG A 180 4.70 -23.36 2.49
C ARG A 180 5.41 -23.81 3.76
N ILE A 181 6.73 -23.74 3.80
CA ILE A 181 7.51 -24.16 4.97
C ILE A 181 7.19 -23.28 6.20
N ALA A 182 7.10 -21.97 6.04
CA ALA A 182 6.75 -21.06 7.12
C ALA A 182 5.33 -21.31 7.64
N SER A 183 4.35 -21.56 6.77
CA SER A 183 2.96 -21.87 7.16
C SER A 183 2.85 -23.17 7.94
N THR A 184 3.77 -24.10 7.73
CA THR A 184 3.77 -25.42 8.40
C THR A 184 4.52 -25.36 9.72
N PHE A 185 5.69 -24.75 9.76
CA PHE A 185 6.59 -24.80 10.92
C PHE A 185 6.56 -23.55 11.80
N LEU A 186 6.30 -22.35 11.24
CA LEU A 186 6.33 -21.10 12.03
C LEU A 186 4.96 -20.71 12.58
N ARG A 187 3.89 -21.41 12.22
CA ARG A 187 2.56 -21.15 12.76
C ARG A 187 2.48 -21.50 14.23
N THR A 188 2.24 -20.55 15.09
CA THR A 188 1.91 -20.76 16.49
C THR A 188 0.40 -21.04 16.62
N GLY A 189 -0.02 -21.96 17.50
CA GLY A 189 -1.35 -22.54 17.56
C GLY A 189 -2.55 -21.60 17.70
N ARG A 190 -2.37 -20.32 17.96
CA ARG A 190 -3.43 -19.30 17.93
C ARG A 190 -3.55 -18.74 16.52
N ASN A 191 -4.76 -18.78 15.96
CA ASN A 191 -5.07 -18.17 14.68
C ASN A 191 -5.24 -16.66 14.88
N ASP A 192 -4.14 -15.92 14.75
CA ASP A 192 -4.11 -14.46 14.85
C ASP A 192 -4.49 -13.74 13.54
N GLY A 193 -5.00 -14.48 12.56
CA GLY A 193 -5.36 -13.95 11.24
C GLY A 193 -4.16 -13.58 10.36
N THR A 194 -2.92 -13.81 10.83
CA THR A 194 -1.71 -13.47 10.07
C THR A 194 -1.35 -14.59 9.11
N SER A 195 -1.10 -14.25 7.86
CA SER A 195 -0.57 -15.16 6.85
C SER A 195 0.92 -15.42 7.09
N MET A 196 1.40 -16.65 6.91
CA MET A 196 2.85 -16.97 6.94
C MET A 196 3.44 -16.92 5.53
N SER A 197 3.20 -15.83 4.81
CA SER A 197 3.68 -15.65 3.46
C SER A 197 5.05 -14.98 3.44
N LEU A 198 6.00 -15.61 2.76
CA LEU A 198 7.34 -15.09 2.54
C LEU A 198 7.53 -14.65 1.07
N GLY A 199 8.47 -13.76 0.85
CA GLY A 199 8.88 -13.31 -0.47
C GLY A 199 10.05 -12.34 -0.35
N ARG A 200 10.99 -12.36 -1.30
CA ARG A 200 12.24 -11.57 -1.26
C ARG A 200 11.97 -10.10 -0.87
N VAL A 201 11.30 -9.36 -1.73
CA VAL A 201 11.02 -7.93 -1.50
C VAL A 201 10.04 -7.72 -0.35
N GLN A 202 9.01 -8.55 -0.24
CA GLN A 202 7.97 -8.39 0.79
C GLN A 202 8.52 -8.55 2.20
N THR A 203 9.34 -9.57 2.45
CA THR A 203 9.84 -9.87 3.80
C THR A 203 10.90 -8.84 4.23
N ALA A 204 11.80 -8.44 3.32
CA ALA A 204 12.75 -7.38 3.58
C ALA A 204 12.07 -6.01 3.83
N THR A 205 11.00 -5.70 3.09
CA THR A 205 10.21 -4.47 3.35
C THR A 205 9.49 -4.53 4.71
N LEU A 206 8.99 -5.70 5.11
CA LEU A 206 8.39 -5.90 6.44
C LEU A 206 9.45 -5.69 7.52
N ALA A 207 10.67 -6.18 7.33
CA ALA A 207 11.76 -6.02 8.30
C ALA A 207 12.06 -4.54 8.57
N LEU A 208 12.10 -3.67 7.56
CA LEU A 208 12.28 -2.23 7.74
C LEU A 208 11.23 -1.60 8.67
N ILE A 209 9.98 -2.05 8.55
CA ILE A 209 8.88 -1.52 9.38
C ILE A 209 8.96 -2.11 10.79
N VAL A 210 9.32 -3.39 10.91
CA VAL A 210 9.48 -4.06 12.20
C VAL A 210 10.63 -3.45 12.99
N ASP A 211 11.79 -3.21 12.36
CA ASP A 211 12.94 -2.60 13.01
C ASP A 211 12.60 -1.21 13.56
N LYS A 212 11.89 -0.42 12.74
CA LYS A 212 11.43 0.90 13.19
C LYS A 212 10.40 0.81 14.33
N GLU A 213 9.53 -0.18 14.31
CA GLU A 213 8.56 -0.40 15.39
C GLU A 213 9.28 -0.84 16.67
N LEU A 214 10.24 -1.77 16.59
CA LEU A 214 11.01 -2.23 17.77
C LEU A 214 11.87 -1.11 18.36
N GLU A 215 12.48 -0.26 17.54
CA GLU A 215 13.20 0.95 17.99
C GLU A 215 12.26 1.87 18.81
N ILE A 216 11.05 2.10 18.33
CA ILE A 216 10.05 2.92 19.04
C ILE A 216 9.60 2.27 20.34
N LEU A 217 9.36 0.96 20.31
CA LEU A 217 8.87 0.20 21.48
C LEU A 217 9.92 0.07 22.57
N GLY A 218 11.19 -0.07 22.19
CA GLY A 218 12.33 -0.16 23.12
C GLY A 218 12.83 1.19 23.66
N HIS A 219 12.30 2.30 23.14
CA HIS A 219 12.74 3.63 23.56
C HIS A 219 12.56 3.85 25.06
N LYS A 220 13.63 4.36 25.68
CA LYS A 220 13.64 4.84 27.07
C LYS A 220 13.75 6.36 27.04
N ALA A 221 12.78 7.03 27.64
CA ALA A 221 12.83 8.47 27.77
C ALA A 221 13.95 8.86 28.74
N GLU A 222 14.84 9.73 28.31
CA GLU A 222 15.97 10.22 29.11
C GLU A 222 15.91 11.75 29.19
N PRO A 223 16.11 12.35 30.36
CA PRO A 223 16.04 13.78 30.55
C PRO A 223 17.27 14.49 29.96
N PHE A 224 17.04 15.69 29.47
CA PHE A 224 18.09 16.61 29.06
C PHE A 224 17.57 18.05 29.18
N TRP A 225 18.48 19.03 29.19
CA TRP A 225 18.11 20.45 29.12
C TRP A 225 18.55 21.04 27.79
N GLU A 226 17.80 22.03 27.31
CA GLU A 226 18.21 22.96 26.27
C GLU A 226 18.29 24.36 26.87
N LEU A 227 19.34 25.11 26.53
CA LEU A 227 19.50 26.48 26.96
C LEU A 227 19.27 27.46 25.81
N GLU A 228 18.27 28.32 25.97
CA GLU A 228 17.99 29.43 25.10
C GLU A 228 18.28 30.74 25.83
N VAL A 229 18.97 31.67 25.18
CA VAL A 229 19.36 32.96 25.75
C VAL A 229 18.95 34.07 24.79
N ASP A 230 18.31 35.08 25.33
CA ASP A 230 18.00 36.31 24.63
C ASP A 230 19.16 37.30 24.75
N PHE A 231 19.54 37.82 23.59
CA PHE A 231 20.68 38.75 23.48
C PHE A 231 20.24 40.10 22.91
N LYS A 232 20.95 41.13 23.35
CA LYS A 232 20.80 42.52 22.84
C LYS A 232 22.14 43.17 22.54
N SER A 233 22.22 43.83 21.38
CA SER A 233 23.34 44.68 21.01
C SER A 233 22.81 45.91 20.26
N GLY A 234 22.95 47.10 20.83
CA GLY A 234 22.31 48.30 20.29
C GLY A 234 20.80 48.14 20.17
N ASN A 235 20.26 48.32 18.96
CA ASN A 235 18.86 48.16 18.66
C ASN A 235 18.50 46.74 18.16
N SER A 236 19.42 45.80 18.15
CA SER A 236 19.20 44.47 17.68
C SER A 236 18.99 43.51 18.87
N GLU A 237 17.91 42.70 18.80
CA GLU A 237 17.58 41.68 19.75
C GLU A 237 17.39 40.33 19.03
N TRP A 238 17.81 39.22 19.61
CA TRP A 238 17.61 37.89 19.07
C TRP A 238 17.72 36.82 20.18
N SER A 239 17.07 35.67 20.01
CA SER A 239 17.28 34.49 20.84
C SER A 239 18.26 33.56 20.16
N ALA A 240 19.19 32.98 20.90
CA ALA A 240 20.11 31.97 20.38
C ALA A 240 20.21 30.78 21.35
N ARG A 241 20.43 29.60 20.79
CA ARG A 241 20.58 28.37 21.55
C ARG A 241 22.05 28.06 21.77
N TRP A 242 22.37 27.64 23.00
CA TRP A 242 23.70 27.15 23.33
C TRP A 242 24.04 25.87 22.54
N GLU A 243 25.29 25.76 22.07
CA GLU A 243 25.82 24.60 21.39
C GLU A 243 27.25 24.29 21.87
N ARG A 244 27.48 23.02 22.22
CA ARG A 244 28.81 22.54 22.63
C ARG A 244 29.76 22.61 21.45
N ARG A 245 30.93 23.21 21.67
CA ARG A 245 32.00 23.28 20.65
C ARG A 245 32.57 21.88 20.36
N ASN A 246 32.99 21.66 19.13
CA ASN A 246 33.68 20.44 18.69
C ASN A 246 32.93 19.16 19.07
N ASN A 247 31.60 19.24 19.13
CA ASN A 247 30.76 18.10 19.49
C ASN A 247 30.79 17.04 18.39
N VAL A 248 30.92 15.77 18.80
CA VAL A 248 30.77 14.62 17.91
C VAL A 248 29.43 13.98 18.20
N GLU A 249 28.53 14.11 17.23
CA GLU A 249 27.20 13.52 17.36
C GLU A 249 27.22 12.05 16.98
N ASP A 250 26.68 11.22 17.86
CA ASP A 250 26.35 9.83 17.56
C ASP A 250 24.91 9.78 17.01
N LYS A 251 24.75 9.26 15.80
CA LYS A 251 23.45 9.15 15.15
C LYS A 251 22.47 8.26 15.91
N ASP A 252 22.99 7.29 16.66
CA ASP A 252 22.20 6.32 17.39
C ASP A 252 21.90 6.79 18.84
N ASN A 253 22.60 7.81 19.31
CA ASN A 253 22.37 8.40 20.62
C ASN A 253 21.93 9.87 20.52
N PRO A 254 20.63 10.14 20.63
CA PRO A 254 20.10 11.49 20.50
C PRO A 254 20.57 12.48 21.57
N LEU A 255 21.11 11.99 22.70
CA LEU A 255 21.64 12.85 23.77
C LEU A 255 22.98 13.51 23.39
N THR A 256 23.69 12.99 22.41
CA THR A 256 24.98 13.53 21.96
C THR A 256 24.86 14.75 21.08
N LYS A 257 23.68 15.29 20.84
CA LYS A 257 23.48 16.52 20.04
C LYS A 257 24.13 17.72 20.75
N ALA A 258 24.77 18.57 19.97
CA ALA A 258 25.56 19.70 20.47
C ALA A 258 24.81 20.63 21.43
N HIS A 259 23.49 20.75 21.28
CA HIS A 259 22.63 21.64 22.05
C HIS A 259 21.97 20.98 23.28
N ARG A 260 22.26 19.70 23.57
CA ARG A 260 21.66 18.97 24.68
C ARG A 260 22.62 18.91 25.84
N ILE A 261 22.14 19.33 26.99
CA ILE A 261 22.85 19.29 28.27
C ILE A 261 22.30 18.09 29.02
N THR A 262 23.19 17.16 29.39
CA THR A 262 22.80 15.89 30.05
C THR A 262 23.29 15.86 31.50
N GLU A 263 24.28 16.69 31.83
CA GLU A 263 24.93 16.72 33.14
C GLU A 263 24.51 17.97 33.92
N GLU A 264 24.08 17.80 35.14
CA GLU A 264 23.73 18.92 36.06
C GLU A 264 24.89 19.87 36.30
N THR A 265 26.12 19.34 36.33
CA THR A 265 27.36 20.12 36.45
C THR A 265 27.55 21.10 35.31
N GLU A 266 27.35 20.63 34.07
CA GLU A 266 27.42 21.47 32.87
C GLU A 266 26.34 22.56 32.88
N LYS A 267 25.13 22.21 33.32
CA LYS A 267 24.03 23.19 33.49
C LYS A 267 24.41 24.29 34.50
N GLN A 268 24.96 23.92 35.67
CA GLN A 268 25.40 24.86 36.69
C GLN A 268 26.57 25.74 36.23
N GLU A 269 27.50 25.21 35.44
CA GLU A 269 28.59 26.01 34.83
C GLU A 269 28.03 27.05 33.88
N LEU A 270 27.07 26.70 33.02
CA LEU A 270 26.39 27.61 32.10
C LEU A 270 25.59 28.67 32.88
N GLU A 271 24.94 28.31 33.96
CA GLU A 271 24.21 29.24 34.80
C GLU A 271 25.13 30.26 35.47
N LYS A 272 26.29 29.83 35.95
CA LYS A 272 27.34 30.71 36.50
C LYS A 272 27.91 31.63 35.43
N LEU A 273 28.14 31.11 34.21
CA LEU A 273 28.61 31.88 33.08
C LEU A 273 27.65 33.03 32.72
N LEU A 274 26.35 32.75 32.68
CA LEU A 274 25.32 33.74 32.36
C LEU A 274 25.20 34.83 33.43
N ASN A 275 25.41 34.48 34.70
CA ASN A 275 25.34 35.41 35.83
C ASN A 275 26.69 36.09 36.12
N SER A 276 27.80 35.75 35.44
CA SER A 276 29.11 36.36 35.65
C SER A 276 29.27 37.68 34.93
N ASP A 277 30.08 38.56 35.47
CA ASP A 277 30.46 39.81 34.85
C ASP A 277 31.18 39.56 33.48
N GLY A 278 31.08 40.50 32.57
CA GLY A 278 31.73 40.44 31.24
C GLY A 278 30.74 40.39 30.09
N LYS A 279 31.15 40.94 28.97
CA LYS A 279 30.31 41.06 27.77
C LYS A 279 30.47 39.84 26.88
N PHE A 280 29.38 39.38 26.28
CA PHE A 280 29.41 38.47 25.18
C PHE A 280 29.88 39.21 23.91
N LEU A 281 30.52 38.46 23.00
CA LEU A 281 30.92 38.94 21.70
C LEU A 281 30.15 38.22 20.60
N THR A 282 29.43 38.95 19.77
CA THR A 282 28.64 38.34 18.68
C THR A 282 29.29 38.65 17.34
N LYS A 283 29.55 37.52 16.59
CA LYS A 283 29.93 37.62 15.19
C LYS A 283 28.72 37.33 14.32
N GLN A 284 28.41 38.21 13.37
CA GLN A 284 27.43 37.99 12.34
C GLN A 284 28.12 37.69 11.02
N GLN A 285 27.68 36.60 10.37
CA GLN A 285 28.18 36.14 9.08
C GLN A 285 27.05 36.04 8.09
N HIS A 286 27.33 36.37 6.83
CA HIS A 286 26.42 36.18 5.71
C HIS A 286 27.07 35.26 4.69
N ARG A 287 26.27 34.34 4.12
CA ARG A 287 26.70 33.54 2.99
C ARG A 287 25.54 33.31 2.03
N ASP A 288 25.80 33.42 0.76
CA ASP A 288 24.84 33.01 -0.25
C ASP A 288 24.83 31.45 -0.34
N SER A 289 23.64 30.87 -0.26
CA SER A 289 23.43 29.44 -0.41
C SER A 289 22.52 29.20 -1.62
N LYS A 290 23.01 28.41 -2.57
CA LYS A 290 22.30 28.06 -3.78
C LYS A 290 21.50 26.79 -3.59
N GLU A 291 20.20 26.84 -3.87
CA GLU A 291 19.32 25.69 -3.90
C GLU A 291 18.93 25.35 -5.34
N ASN A 292 19.45 24.24 -5.84
CA ASN A 292 19.17 23.82 -7.21
C ASN A 292 17.68 23.45 -7.38
N PRO A 293 17.10 23.65 -8.58
CA PRO A 293 15.76 23.20 -8.88
C PRO A 293 15.67 21.67 -8.80
N PRO A 294 14.49 21.14 -8.44
CA PRO A 294 14.29 19.69 -8.42
C PRO A 294 14.34 19.13 -9.85
N LEU A 295 14.74 17.87 -9.99
CA LEU A 295 14.55 17.11 -11.23
C LEU A 295 13.06 16.79 -11.45
N ASN A 296 12.71 16.36 -12.65
CA ASN A 296 11.36 15.86 -12.95
C ASN A 296 11.01 14.66 -12.06
N TYR A 297 9.73 14.25 -12.06
CA TYR A 297 9.30 13.10 -11.30
C TYR A 297 9.63 11.78 -11.99
N ASP A 298 10.11 10.83 -11.20
CA ASP A 298 9.83 9.42 -11.36
C ASP A 298 8.59 9.03 -10.54
N LEU A 299 8.15 7.77 -10.61
CA LEU A 299 6.98 7.33 -9.87
C LEU A 299 7.18 7.43 -8.34
N THR A 300 8.37 7.06 -7.85
CA THR A 300 8.65 7.04 -6.41
C THR A 300 8.62 8.46 -5.82
N SER A 301 9.28 9.42 -6.47
CA SER A 301 9.28 10.81 -6.01
C SER A 301 7.90 11.45 -6.09
N LEU A 302 7.12 11.14 -7.13
CA LEU A 302 5.73 11.60 -7.24
C LEU A 302 4.86 11.03 -6.10
N GLN A 303 4.98 9.75 -5.80
CA GLN A 303 4.26 9.10 -4.70
C GLN A 303 4.67 9.68 -3.35
N ARG A 304 5.96 9.94 -3.13
CA ARG A 304 6.48 10.55 -1.89
C ARG A 304 5.93 11.96 -1.68
N GLU A 305 5.91 12.78 -2.71
CA GLU A 305 5.40 14.15 -2.60
C GLU A 305 3.88 14.17 -2.41
N ALA A 306 3.12 13.38 -3.15
CA ALA A 306 1.67 13.25 -2.98
C ALA A 306 1.30 12.71 -1.57
N ASN A 307 2.08 11.78 -1.03
CA ASN A 307 1.90 11.30 0.35
C ASN A 307 2.19 12.41 1.38
N SER A 308 3.25 13.19 1.16
CA SER A 308 3.62 14.30 2.06
C SER A 308 2.60 15.43 2.05
N MET A 309 2.07 15.79 0.88
CA MET A 309 1.14 16.91 0.71
C MET A 309 -0.30 16.57 1.10
N TRP A 310 -0.76 15.37 0.73
CA TRP A 310 -2.18 15.00 0.81
C TRP A 310 -2.44 13.71 1.58
N SER A 311 -1.39 13.10 2.15
CA SER A 311 -1.47 11.77 2.78
C SER A 311 -2.05 10.67 1.86
N TRP A 312 -1.89 10.83 0.54
CA TRP A 312 -2.31 9.82 -0.41
C TRP A 312 -1.45 8.57 -0.29
N THR A 313 -2.09 7.42 -0.44
CA THR A 313 -1.35 6.15 -0.55
C THR A 313 -0.63 6.08 -1.89
N SER A 314 0.47 5.36 -1.93
CA SER A 314 1.24 5.11 -3.16
C SER A 314 0.38 4.49 -4.26
N LYS A 315 -0.54 3.60 -3.87
CA LYS A 315 -1.51 2.98 -4.78
C LYS A 315 -2.50 4.00 -5.36
N ARG A 316 -3.01 4.94 -4.54
CA ARG A 316 -3.91 6.01 -5.00
C ARG A 316 -3.19 6.91 -6.00
N THR A 317 -1.98 7.35 -5.67
CA THR A 317 -1.17 8.20 -6.56
C THR A 317 -0.92 7.53 -7.90
N LEU A 318 -0.51 6.25 -7.91
CA LEU A 318 -0.32 5.47 -9.14
C LEU A 318 -1.62 5.35 -9.96
N SER A 319 -2.75 5.09 -9.30
CA SER A 319 -4.04 4.97 -9.99
C SER A 319 -4.44 6.27 -10.69
N VAL A 320 -4.25 7.42 -10.03
CA VAL A 320 -4.54 8.74 -10.60
C VAL A 320 -3.56 9.08 -11.73
N ALA A 321 -2.27 8.80 -11.54
CA ALA A 321 -1.26 9.01 -12.58
C ALA A 321 -1.55 8.16 -13.83
N GLN A 322 -1.99 6.91 -13.65
CA GLN A 322 -2.42 6.06 -14.76
C GLN A 322 -3.67 6.62 -15.47
N GLN A 323 -4.62 7.16 -14.74
CA GLN A 323 -5.80 7.82 -15.33
C GLN A 323 -5.37 9.05 -16.17
N LEU A 324 -4.45 9.87 -15.67
CA LEU A 324 -3.90 11.01 -16.42
C LEU A 324 -3.21 10.56 -17.71
N TYR A 325 -2.49 9.45 -17.69
CA TYR A 325 -1.84 8.87 -18.85
C TYR A 325 -2.83 8.14 -19.78
N ASP A 326 -3.57 7.17 -19.27
CA ASP A 326 -4.39 6.24 -20.10
C ASP A 326 -5.66 6.90 -20.64
N THR A 327 -6.35 7.71 -19.82
CA THR A 327 -7.65 8.28 -20.17
C THR A 327 -7.51 9.71 -20.71
N HIS A 328 -6.82 10.56 -19.95
CA HIS A 328 -6.72 11.98 -20.31
C HIS A 328 -5.58 12.28 -21.29
N LYS A 329 -4.57 11.41 -21.42
CA LYS A 329 -3.40 11.62 -22.27
C LYS A 329 -2.62 12.91 -21.96
N LEU A 330 -2.63 13.33 -20.71
CA LEU A 330 -2.06 14.60 -20.24
C LEU A 330 -0.64 14.46 -19.71
N THR A 331 -0.22 13.26 -19.34
CA THR A 331 1.13 12.98 -18.82
C THR A 331 1.78 11.84 -19.60
N THR A 332 3.10 11.71 -19.44
CA THR A 332 3.88 10.57 -19.91
C THR A 332 3.63 9.34 -19.05
N TYR A 333 4.22 8.20 -19.42
CA TYR A 333 4.01 6.92 -18.73
C TYR A 333 4.43 7.00 -17.26
N PRO A 334 3.56 6.65 -16.31
CA PRO A 334 3.83 6.93 -14.89
C PRO A 334 4.73 5.90 -14.20
N ARG A 335 4.98 4.73 -14.77
CA ARG A 335 5.79 3.68 -14.13
C ARG A 335 7.25 3.75 -14.58
N THR A 336 7.90 4.85 -14.31
CA THR A 336 9.31 5.08 -14.61
C THR A 336 10.11 5.29 -13.33
N ASP A 337 11.39 4.92 -13.37
CA ASP A 337 12.41 5.20 -12.36
C ASP A 337 13.38 6.31 -12.83
N SER A 338 13.20 6.81 -14.04
CA SER A 338 14.00 7.92 -14.55
C SER A 338 13.39 9.28 -14.21
N ARG A 339 14.24 10.21 -13.84
CA ARG A 339 13.93 11.62 -13.61
C ARG A 339 14.46 12.51 -14.73
N TYR A 340 15.04 11.88 -15.77
CA TYR A 340 15.72 12.54 -16.88
C TYR A 340 14.91 12.45 -18.17
N LEU A 341 15.26 13.27 -19.13
CA LEU A 341 14.64 13.37 -20.45
C LEU A 341 15.67 13.02 -21.53
N PRO A 342 15.26 12.43 -22.65
CA PRO A 342 16.12 12.23 -23.82
C PRO A 342 16.55 13.55 -24.44
N GLU A 343 17.78 13.61 -24.95
CA GLU A 343 18.36 14.82 -25.53
C GLU A 343 17.61 15.25 -26.80
N ASP A 344 17.06 14.31 -27.55
CA ASP A 344 16.28 14.59 -28.77
C ASP A 344 14.91 15.27 -28.47
N MET A 345 14.51 15.35 -27.21
CA MET A 345 13.24 15.97 -26.80
C MET A 345 13.34 17.47 -26.50
N ILE A 346 14.51 18.09 -26.55
CA ILE A 346 14.71 19.50 -26.11
C ILE A 346 13.71 20.44 -26.82
N GLU A 347 13.57 20.32 -28.16
CA GLU A 347 12.63 21.14 -28.92
C GLU A 347 11.17 20.87 -28.55
N THR A 348 10.79 19.59 -28.37
CA THR A 348 9.45 19.16 -27.95
C THR A 348 9.12 19.70 -26.58
N ILE A 349 10.08 19.70 -25.65
CA ILE A 349 9.93 20.25 -24.31
C ILE A 349 9.67 21.76 -24.34
N GLY A 350 10.40 22.50 -25.18
CA GLY A 350 10.14 23.93 -25.40
C GLY A 350 8.70 24.20 -25.86
N LYS A 351 8.20 23.42 -26.81
CA LYS A 351 6.80 23.52 -27.28
C LYS A 351 5.80 23.17 -26.15
N THR A 352 6.09 22.11 -25.38
CA THR A 352 5.26 21.71 -24.23
C THR A 352 5.16 22.82 -23.18
N ILE A 353 6.29 23.48 -22.84
CA ILE A 353 6.31 24.61 -21.92
C ILE A 353 5.43 25.75 -22.44
N ALA A 354 5.56 26.13 -23.72
CA ALA A 354 4.74 27.18 -24.30
C ALA A 354 3.24 26.85 -24.26
N GLN A 355 2.86 25.60 -24.54
CA GLN A 355 1.47 25.14 -24.49
C GLN A 355 0.88 25.19 -23.06
N LEU A 356 1.67 24.90 -22.01
CA LEU A 356 1.23 25.01 -20.63
C LEU A 356 0.86 26.45 -20.24
N GLY A 357 1.41 27.44 -20.93
CA GLY A 357 1.06 28.87 -20.79
C GLY A 357 -0.40 29.21 -21.11
N ALA A 358 -1.13 28.32 -21.79
CA ALA A 358 -2.58 28.48 -21.97
C ALA A 358 -3.37 28.31 -20.65
N GLN A 359 -2.80 27.70 -19.63
CA GLN A 359 -3.40 27.58 -18.31
C GLN A 359 -3.05 28.81 -17.47
N ASN A 360 -4.05 29.62 -17.11
CA ASN A 360 -3.85 30.93 -16.46
C ASN A 360 -2.92 30.91 -15.25
N HIS A 361 -2.99 29.85 -14.41
CA HIS A 361 -2.18 29.71 -13.19
C HIS A 361 -0.72 29.27 -13.44
N LEU A 362 -0.38 28.84 -14.66
CA LEU A 362 0.98 28.49 -15.09
C LEU A 362 1.56 29.50 -16.09
N LYS A 363 0.74 30.43 -16.58
CA LYS A 363 1.07 31.32 -17.68
C LYS A 363 2.36 32.11 -17.43
N SER A 364 2.48 32.78 -16.29
CA SER A 364 3.66 33.59 -15.95
C SER A 364 4.95 32.77 -15.90
N HIS A 365 4.88 31.57 -15.35
CA HIS A 365 6.02 30.67 -15.23
C HIS A 365 6.46 30.09 -16.59
N SER A 366 5.48 29.71 -17.43
CA SER A 366 5.73 29.27 -18.79
C SER A 366 6.31 30.39 -19.64
N GLN A 367 5.74 31.59 -19.59
CA GLN A 367 6.21 32.75 -20.35
C GLN A 367 7.66 33.09 -20.02
N ARG A 368 8.02 33.10 -18.72
CA ARG A 368 9.40 33.37 -18.29
C ARG A 368 10.42 32.40 -18.91
N LEU A 369 10.08 31.11 -19.03
CA LEU A 369 10.95 30.11 -19.67
C LEU A 369 10.99 30.27 -21.19
N THR A 370 9.90 30.70 -21.81
CA THR A 370 9.83 30.98 -23.24
C THR A 370 10.70 32.21 -23.59
N ASP A 371 10.68 33.26 -22.78
CA ASP A 371 11.41 34.52 -23.02
C ASP A 371 12.90 34.37 -22.69
N ASN A 372 13.27 33.68 -21.61
CA ASN A 372 14.65 33.60 -21.13
C ASN A 372 15.38 32.30 -21.52
N GLY A 373 14.68 31.37 -22.20
CA GLY A 373 15.19 30.03 -22.54
C GLY A 373 15.22 29.06 -21.38
N LEU A 374 15.41 27.80 -21.71
CA LEU A 374 15.49 26.71 -20.74
C LEU A 374 16.78 26.81 -19.93
N GLN A 375 16.65 26.78 -18.61
CA GLN A 375 17.79 26.68 -17.71
C GLN A 375 18.04 25.20 -17.34
N ASN A 376 19.23 24.87 -16.84
CA ASN A 376 19.58 23.55 -16.35
C ASN A 376 19.38 22.41 -17.38
N VAL A 377 19.58 22.67 -18.67
CA VAL A 377 19.41 21.71 -19.76
C VAL A 377 20.24 20.45 -19.49
N SER A 378 21.55 20.59 -19.25
CA SER A 378 22.45 19.46 -18.97
C SER A 378 22.09 18.66 -17.73
N ARG A 379 21.34 19.25 -16.79
CA ARG A 379 20.87 18.55 -15.60
C ARG A 379 19.62 17.72 -15.86
N ASN A 380 18.75 18.15 -16.78
CA ASN A 380 17.47 17.48 -17.06
C ASN A 380 17.54 16.50 -18.23
N PHE A 381 18.43 16.73 -19.22
CA PHE A 381 18.56 15.89 -20.40
C PHE A 381 19.83 15.04 -20.30
N ASN A 382 19.66 13.73 -20.33
CA ASN A 382 20.77 12.78 -20.26
C ASN A 382 20.30 11.38 -20.69
N ASP A 383 20.65 10.98 -21.92
CA ASP A 383 20.25 9.69 -22.48
C ASP A 383 20.75 8.50 -21.67
N SER A 384 21.95 8.58 -21.09
CA SER A 384 22.52 7.50 -20.29
C SER A 384 21.78 7.23 -18.98
N LYS A 385 20.99 8.19 -18.51
CA LYS A 385 20.18 8.11 -17.28
C LYS A 385 18.70 7.92 -17.54
N VAL A 386 18.28 7.86 -18.79
CA VAL A 386 16.94 7.41 -19.18
C VAL A 386 16.97 5.90 -19.22
N SER A 387 16.15 5.28 -18.35
CA SER A 387 15.98 3.84 -18.30
C SER A 387 15.00 3.35 -19.37
N ASP A 388 14.04 2.56 -18.99
CA ASP A 388 12.99 2.03 -19.88
C ASP A 388 12.05 3.14 -20.40
N HIS A 389 11.78 4.12 -19.53
CA HIS A 389 10.96 5.32 -19.81
C HIS A 389 11.61 6.55 -19.21
N TYR A 390 11.42 7.70 -19.82
CA TYR A 390 11.84 8.97 -19.28
C TYR A 390 10.89 9.48 -18.20
N ALA A 391 11.22 10.61 -17.58
CA ALA A 391 10.50 11.21 -16.47
C ALA A 391 8.99 11.43 -16.72
N ILE A 392 8.22 11.50 -15.64
CA ILE A 392 6.79 11.86 -15.67
C ILE A 392 6.67 13.37 -15.89
N ILE A 393 6.22 13.77 -17.07
CA ILE A 393 6.04 15.15 -17.48
C ILE A 393 4.68 15.35 -18.16
N PRO A 394 4.16 16.59 -18.27
CA PRO A 394 3.00 16.89 -19.10
C PRO A 394 3.29 16.67 -20.58
N THR A 395 2.29 16.30 -21.37
CA THR A 395 2.39 16.08 -22.83
C THR A 395 2.18 17.37 -23.65
N GLY A 396 1.90 18.49 -23.01
CA GLY A 396 1.49 19.74 -23.66
C GLY A 396 0.01 19.79 -24.08
N LYS A 397 -0.71 18.69 -24.06
CA LYS A 397 -2.16 18.70 -24.29
C LYS A 397 -2.86 19.46 -23.18
N ILE A 398 -3.81 20.30 -23.56
CA ILE A 398 -4.66 21.02 -22.62
C ILE A 398 -5.83 20.11 -22.21
N PRO A 399 -6.19 20.06 -20.92
CA PRO A 399 -7.34 19.31 -20.47
C PRO A 399 -8.61 19.73 -21.24
N GLN A 400 -9.28 18.76 -21.87
CA GLN A 400 -10.59 18.98 -22.48
C GLN A 400 -11.66 18.89 -21.40
N GLY A 401 -12.23 20.01 -21.01
CA GLY A 401 -13.12 20.16 -19.86
C GLY A 401 -12.40 20.33 -18.53
N ASN A 402 -13.15 20.42 -17.45
CA ASN A 402 -12.57 20.61 -16.12
C ASN A 402 -12.09 19.26 -15.57
N LEU A 403 -10.76 19.11 -15.44
CA LEU A 403 -10.23 18.10 -14.53
C LEU A 403 -10.72 18.44 -13.13
N THR A 404 -11.14 17.43 -12.37
CA THR A 404 -11.67 17.63 -11.03
C THR A 404 -10.97 16.70 -10.02
N GLY A 405 -10.97 17.13 -8.76
CA GLY A 405 -10.53 16.32 -7.64
C GLY A 405 -9.07 15.88 -7.71
N ASP A 406 -8.83 14.58 -7.61
CA ASP A 406 -7.49 14.01 -7.53
C ASP A 406 -6.68 14.19 -8.82
N ALA A 407 -7.34 14.08 -9.97
CA ALA A 407 -6.69 14.19 -11.27
C ALA A 407 -6.15 15.62 -11.49
N GLU A 408 -6.91 16.63 -11.12
CA GLU A 408 -6.51 18.04 -11.19
C GLU A 408 -5.30 18.30 -10.30
N LYS A 409 -5.37 17.89 -9.02
CA LYS A 409 -4.27 18.09 -8.05
C LYS A 409 -2.97 17.46 -8.52
N LEU A 410 -3.04 16.21 -8.99
CA LEU A 410 -1.83 15.49 -9.41
C LEU A 410 -1.26 16.06 -10.71
N TYR A 411 -2.12 16.48 -11.63
CA TYR A 411 -1.70 17.11 -12.89
C TYR A 411 -1.02 18.46 -12.64
N ASP A 412 -1.60 19.32 -11.79
CA ASP A 412 -0.98 20.59 -11.40
C ASP A 412 0.38 20.38 -10.73
N LEU A 413 0.49 19.40 -9.83
CA LEU A 413 1.75 19.05 -9.18
C LEU A 413 2.81 18.63 -10.20
N ILE A 414 2.46 17.81 -11.18
CA ILE A 414 3.37 17.37 -12.25
C ILE A 414 3.79 18.57 -13.11
N CYS A 415 2.86 19.44 -13.52
CA CYS A 415 3.16 20.63 -14.31
C CYS A 415 4.09 21.60 -13.58
N ARG A 416 3.83 21.85 -12.30
CA ARG A 416 4.70 22.73 -11.49
C ARG A 416 6.08 22.15 -11.31
N GLN A 417 6.22 20.85 -11.07
CA GLN A 417 7.53 20.21 -10.97
C GLN A 417 8.31 20.32 -12.27
N PHE A 418 7.64 20.05 -13.37
CA PHE A 418 8.21 20.14 -14.72
C PHE A 418 8.71 21.55 -15.02
N LEU A 419 7.89 22.58 -14.83
CA LEU A 419 8.32 23.96 -15.01
C LEU A 419 9.45 24.33 -14.05
N SER A 420 9.37 23.93 -12.77
CA SER A 420 10.40 24.23 -11.78
C SER A 420 11.77 23.71 -12.19
N SER A 421 11.85 22.52 -12.83
CA SER A 421 13.12 21.90 -13.19
C SER A 421 13.94 22.73 -14.20
N PHE A 422 13.29 23.61 -14.95
CA PHE A 422 13.91 24.49 -15.94
C PHE A 422 14.05 25.94 -15.46
N HIS A 423 13.61 26.28 -14.24
CA HIS A 423 13.81 27.59 -13.65
C HIS A 423 15.22 27.72 -13.02
N PRO A 424 15.74 28.95 -12.83
CA PRO A 424 17.02 29.14 -12.16
C PRO A 424 16.96 28.65 -10.70
N PRO A 425 18.12 28.40 -10.09
CA PRO A 425 18.19 28.04 -8.67
C PRO A 425 17.60 29.15 -7.78
N ALA A 426 17.14 28.78 -6.61
CA ALA A 426 16.82 29.73 -5.54
C ALA A 426 18.11 30.12 -4.81
N ILE A 427 18.26 31.43 -4.49
CA ILE A 427 19.39 31.98 -3.75
C ILE A 427 18.91 32.43 -2.39
N TRP A 428 19.57 31.93 -1.34
CA TRP A 428 19.30 32.24 0.04
C TRP A 428 20.45 33.06 0.64
N ASP A 429 20.16 34.15 1.32
CA ASP A 429 21.05 34.76 2.28
C ASP A 429 20.94 34.01 3.60
N VAL A 430 21.98 33.28 3.96
CA VAL A 430 22.07 32.56 5.23
C VAL A 430 22.85 33.41 6.20
N GLN A 431 22.17 33.95 7.18
CA GLN A 431 22.77 34.80 8.22
C GLN A 431 22.93 33.97 9.49
N THR A 432 24.13 33.93 10.02
CA THR A 432 24.46 33.21 11.26
C THR A 432 25.00 34.20 12.28
N ARG A 433 24.41 34.23 13.47
CA ARG A 433 24.95 34.88 14.66
C ARG A 433 25.55 33.84 15.58
N VAL A 434 26.82 34.04 15.92
CA VAL A 434 27.50 33.23 16.95
C VAL A 434 27.90 34.18 18.07
N THR A 435 27.24 34.09 19.18
CA THR A 435 27.51 34.84 20.42
C THR A 435 28.36 33.99 21.33
N THR A 436 29.51 34.49 21.76
CA THR A 436 30.53 33.75 22.48
C THR A 436 30.88 34.42 23.79
N LYS A 437 31.06 33.63 24.87
CA LYS A 437 31.66 34.01 26.13
C LYS A 437 32.42 32.79 26.67
N ASP A 438 33.66 32.95 27.10
CA ASP A 438 34.48 31.92 27.82
C ASP A 438 34.41 30.53 27.16
N ASN A 439 34.65 30.34 25.92
CA ASN A 439 34.55 29.08 25.16
C ASN A 439 33.12 28.49 24.94
N HIS A 440 32.08 29.20 25.34
CA HIS A 440 30.70 28.76 25.09
C HIS A 440 30.13 29.54 23.90
N ASP A 441 29.45 28.82 22.98
CA ASP A 441 28.82 29.38 21.81
C ASP A 441 27.29 29.27 21.89
N PHE A 442 26.64 30.38 21.51
CA PHE A 442 25.20 30.49 21.32
C PHE A 442 24.93 30.83 19.87
N LYS A 443 24.23 29.94 19.18
CA LYS A 443 24.06 30.07 17.72
C LYS A 443 22.59 30.26 17.32
N LYS A 444 22.41 31.10 16.33
CA LYS A 444 21.16 31.26 15.61
C LYS A 444 21.48 31.44 14.12
N GLU A 445 20.75 30.73 13.29
CA GLU A 445 20.77 30.85 11.85
C GLU A 445 19.39 31.25 11.34
N VAL A 446 19.32 32.24 10.44
CA VAL A 446 18.13 32.59 9.71
C VAL A 446 18.44 32.51 8.21
N ARG A 447 17.44 32.11 7.44
CA ARG A 447 17.57 31.99 5.98
C ARG A 447 16.54 32.88 5.31
N ILE A 448 17.02 33.85 4.54
CA ILE A 448 16.21 34.83 3.84
C ILE A 448 16.26 34.49 2.36
N LEU A 449 15.11 34.34 1.72
CA LEU A 449 15.04 34.08 0.28
C LEU A 449 15.40 35.40 -0.47
N LYS A 450 16.56 35.39 -1.13
CA LYS A 450 17.09 36.55 -1.88
C LYS A 450 16.58 36.55 -3.31
N GLU A 451 16.62 35.36 -3.94
CA GLU A 451 16.07 35.14 -5.28
C GLU A 451 15.25 33.87 -5.27
N ALA A 452 13.98 34.00 -5.65
CA ALA A 452 13.05 32.85 -5.54
C ALA A 452 13.36 31.75 -6.54
N GLY A 453 13.81 32.07 -7.75
CA GLY A 453 14.11 31.08 -8.76
C GLY A 453 12.94 30.07 -8.98
N TRP A 454 13.24 28.77 -8.97
CA TRP A 454 12.24 27.72 -9.15
C TRP A 454 11.15 27.68 -8.06
N ARG A 455 11.40 28.28 -6.89
CA ARG A 455 10.43 28.35 -5.79
C ARG A 455 9.23 29.25 -6.08
N GLU A 456 9.29 30.11 -7.09
CA GLU A 456 8.13 30.87 -7.55
C GLU A 456 7.05 29.93 -8.11
N VAL A 457 7.45 28.85 -8.76
CA VAL A 457 6.54 27.85 -9.33
C VAL A 457 5.95 26.91 -8.25
N LYS A 458 6.79 26.54 -7.27
CA LYS A 458 6.42 25.65 -6.15
C LYS A 458 6.76 26.31 -4.81
N PRO A 459 5.99 27.28 -4.35
CA PRO A 459 6.25 27.93 -3.07
C PRO A 459 6.09 26.92 -1.92
N LYS A 460 7.08 26.86 -1.05
CA LYS A 460 7.02 26.11 0.20
C LYS A 460 6.85 27.11 1.34
N SER A 461 5.77 26.98 2.12
CA SER A 461 5.51 27.74 3.34
C SER A 461 5.36 29.26 3.21
N ASN A 462 4.35 29.81 3.87
CA ASN A 462 4.06 31.23 3.99
C ASN A 462 4.70 31.88 5.23
N SER A 463 5.71 31.29 5.87
CA SER A 463 6.39 31.91 6.99
C SER A 463 7.19 33.11 6.49
N ILE A 464 6.87 34.28 7.02
CA ILE A 464 7.67 35.50 6.81
C ILE A 464 9.02 35.23 7.48
N PRO A 465 10.13 35.29 6.72
CA PRO A 465 11.42 35.04 7.32
C PRO A 465 11.76 36.19 8.27
N GLU A 466 12.31 35.85 9.45
CA GLU A 466 12.92 36.83 10.35
C GLU A 466 14.03 37.54 9.62
N LYS A 467 13.98 38.87 9.54
CA LYS A 467 15.04 39.69 8.96
C LYS A 467 15.89 40.31 10.08
N TRP A 468 17.18 40.10 10.00
CA TRP A 468 18.11 40.76 10.91
C TRP A 468 18.75 42.00 10.28
N ASN A 469 18.85 43.04 11.06
CA ASN A 469 19.70 44.19 10.74
C ASN A 469 21.17 43.82 10.98
N SER A 470 22.07 44.46 10.25
CA SER A 470 23.51 44.34 10.53
C SER A 470 23.80 44.84 11.94
N LEU A 471 24.72 44.19 12.62
CA LEU A 471 25.23 44.70 13.90
C LEU A 471 26.11 45.95 13.66
N ASP A 472 26.06 46.92 14.57
CA ASP A 472 26.82 48.17 14.48
C ASP A 472 28.32 47.93 14.40
N ASN A 473 28.78 46.85 15.07
CA ASN A 473 30.15 46.35 15.00
C ASN A 473 30.15 44.85 14.76
N ASN A 474 31.22 44.30 14.20
CA ASN A 474 31.37 42.87 13.99
C ASN A 474 32.82 42.39 14.27
N PRO A 475 33.17 41.86 15.43
CA PRO A 475 32.24 41.42 16.49
C PRO A 475 31.63 42.55 17.30
N ALA A 476 30.38 42.39 17.70
CA ALA A 476 29.61 43.32 18.52
C ALA A 476 29.65 42.93 19.99
N ALA A 477 29.83 43.89 20.89
CA ALA A 477 29.60 43.69 22.32
C ALA A 477 28.08 43.44 22.55
N THR A 478 27.78 42.43 23.30
CA THR A 478 26.39 41.91 23.44
C THR A 478 26.09 41.65 24.91
N GLU A 479 24.87 41.88 25.32
CA GLU A 479 24.38 41.57 26.65
C GLU A 479 23.34 40.46 26.60
N ALA A 480 23.38 39.49 27.51
CA ALA A 480 22.32 38.55 27.73
C ALA A 480 21.20 39.21 28.54
N THR A 481 20.01 39.29 28.02
CA THR A 481 18.85 39.94 28.68
C THR A 481 17.98 39.00 29.42
N SER A 482 17.86 37.75 28.95
CA SER A 482 17.19 36.68 29.64
C SER A 482 17.73 35.31 29.23
N HIS A 483 17.47 34.30 30.02
CA HIS A 483 17.81 32.94 29.66
C HIS A 483 16.78 31.95 30.23
N LYS A 484 16.67 30.80 29.57
CA LYS A 484 15.75 29.72 29.96
C LYS A 484 16.39 28.37 29.74
N PHE A 485 16.50 27.59 30.83
CA PHE A 485 16.73 26.17 30.72
C PHE A 485 15.40 25.44 30.55
N LYS A 486 15.24 24.75 29.46
CA LYS A 486 14.07 23.96 29.15
C LYS A 486 14.39 22.49 29.41
N GLU A 487 13.75 21.89 30.40
CA GLU A 487 13.85 20.46 30.63
C GLU A 487 12.94 19.70 29.67
N GLU A 488 13.49 18.71 29.03
CA GLU A 488 12.81 17.90 28.03
C GLU A 488 13.19 16.42 28.23
N LEU A 489 12.35 15.54 27.72
CA LEU A 489 12.66 14.13 27.63
C LEU A 489 12.89 13.74 26.16
N THR A 490 13.81 12.81 25.93
CA THR A 490 13.96 12.22 24.60
C THR A 490 12.67 11.55 24.17
N LYS A 491 12.31 11.70 22.90
CA LYS A 491 11.10 11.12 22.31
C LYS A 491 11.50 10.01 21.34
N PRO A 492 10.71 8.94 21.23
CA PRO A 492 10.96 7.92 20.22
C PRO A 492 10.87 8.53 18.82
N THR A 493 11.56 7.94 17.88
CA THR A 493 11.48 8.35 16.47
C THR A 493 10.06 8.16 15.92
N ASN A 494 9.71 8.91 14.89
CA ASN A 494 8.40 8.78 14.26
C ASN A 494 8.28 7.48 13.45
N ARG A 495 7.10 6.87 13.47
CA ARG A 495 6.78 5.76 12.57
C ARG A 495 6.91 6.16 11.10
N LEU A 496 7.26 5.19 10.28
CA LEU A 496 7.37 5.42 8.84
C LEU A 496 6.02 5.80 8.23
N LYS A 497 6.00 6.85 7.42
CA LYS A 497 4.96 7.07 6.41
C LYS A 497 5.36 6.41 5.10
N GLU A 498 4.43 6.20 4.18
CA GLU A 498 4.73 5.58 2.88
C GLU A 498 5.85 6.32 2.14
N ALA A 499 5.90 7.65 2.20
CA ALA A 499 6.96 8.44 1.59
C ALA A 499 8.37 8.04 2.05
N LYS A 500 8.58 7.87 3.37
CA LYS A 500 9.89 7.45 3.90
C LYS A 500 10.16 5.98 3.63
N LEU A 501 9.14 5.12 3.73
CA LEU A 501 9.27 3.70 3.40
C LEU A 501 9.67 3.50 1.93
N LEU A 502 9.05 4.22 0.99
CA LEU A 502 9.43 4.17 -0.42
C LEU A 502 10.89 4.58 -0.64
N SER A 503 11.35 5.63 0.07
CA SER A 503 12.76 6.04 0.03
C SER A 503 13.71 4.94 0.56
N LEU A 504 13.34 4.28 1.66
CA LEU A 504 14.12 3.16 2.19
C LEU A 504 14.11 1.95 1.25
N MET A 505 12.98 1.64 0.62
CA MET A 505 12.90 0.58 -0.39
C MET A 505 13.77 0.90 -1.60
N GLU A 506 13.80 2.15 -2.04
CA GLU A 506 14.62 2.59 -3.17
C GLU A 506 16.12 2.45 -2.90
N ASN A 507 16.54 2.70 -1.67
CA ASN A 507 17.93 2.72 -1.25
C ASN A 507 18.35 1.47 -0.45
N ALA A 508 17.67 0.35 -0.64
CA ALA A 508 17.94 -0.93 0.02
C ALA A 508 18.07 -0.81 1.56
N GLY A 509 17.16 -0.06 2.18
CA GLY A 509 17.12 0.15 3.63
C GLY A 509 17.93 1.33 4.15
N ARG A 510 18.77 1.95 3.33
CA ARG A 510 19.61 3.08 3.75
C ARG A 510 18.84 4.41 3.71
N SER A 511 19.05 5.25 4.72
CA SER A 511 18.58 6.64 4.68
C SER A 511 19.62 7.48 3.98
N ILE A 512 19.36 7.87 2.74
CA ILE A 512 20.28 8.67 1.91
C ILE A 512 19.60 10.02 1.64
N ASP A 513 20.28 11.10 2.02
CA ASP A 513 19.82 12.46 1.81
C ASP A 513 20.60 13.16 0.66
N ASP A 514 21.71 12.55 0.21
CA ASP A 514 22.55 13.02 -0.89
C ASP A 514 22.09 12.44 -2.23
N GLU A 515 21.87 13.31 -3.22
CA GLU A 515 21.35 12.95 -4.55
C GLU A 515 22.34 12.08 -5.35
N ALA A 516 23.63 12.32 -5.22
CA ALA A 516 24.66 11.54 -5.93
C ALA A 516 24.78 10.13 -5.34
N MET A 517 24.66 10.01 -4.01
CA MET A 517 24.69 8.74 -3.33
C MET A 517 23.42 7.91 -3.59
N ALA A 518 22.25 8.57 -3.69
CA ALA A 518 20.99 7.92 -4.09
C ALA A 518 21.07 7.40 -5.54
N GLU A 519 21.69 8.14 -6.44
CA GLU A 519 21.90 7.70 -7.83
C GLU A 519 22.86 6.51 -7.91
N ALA A 520 23.91 6.45 -7.09
CA ALA A 520 24.83 5.32 -7.02
C ALA A 520 24.17 4.02 -6.48
N MET A 521 23.05 4.15 -5.74
CA MET A 521 22.25 3.02 -5.24
C MET A 521 21.16 2.55 -6.22
N LYS A 522 21.02 3.23 -7.34
CA LYS A 522 20.03 2.87 -8.37
C LYS A 522 20.28 1.45 -8.88
N GLY A 523 19.22 0.66 -8.98
CA GLY A 523 19.31 -0.76 -9.34
C GLY A 523 19.45 -1.72 -8.14
N LYS A 524 19.78 -1.24 -6.94
CA LYS A 524 19.89 -2.05 -5.70
C LYS A 524 18.63 -1.99 -4.84
N GLY A 525 17.58 -1.29 -5.25
CA GLY A 525 16.37 -1.08 -4.46
C GLY A 525 15.51 -2.32 -4.30
N LEU A 526 14.72 -2.34 -3.22
CA LEU A 526 13.70 -3.34 -2.96
C LEU A 526 12.52 -3.18 -3.93
N GLY A 527 12.41 -4.06 -4.90
CA GLY A 527 11.38 -4.00 -5.93
C GLY A 527 11.54 -2.82 -6.90
N THR A 528 10.76 -2.84 -7.96
CA THR A 528 10.70 -1.74 -8.92
C THR A 528 9.67 -0.68 -8.50
N PRO A 529 9.72 0.54 -9.02
CA PRO A 529 8.69 1.55 -8.78
C PRO A 529 7.27 1.03 -9.00
N ALA A 530 7.06 0.22 -10.03
CA ALA A 530 5.76 -0.36 -10.35
C ALA A 530 5.23 -1.35 -9.28
N THR A 531 6.11 -2.00 -8.51
CA THR A 531 5.75 -3.09 -7.58
C THR A 531 5.78 -2.68 -6.11
N ARG A 532 6.43 -1.56 -5.75
CA ARG A 532 6.56 -1.10 -4.34
C ARG A 532 5.21 -0.84 -3.69
N ALA A 533 4.31 -0.12 -4.37
CA ALA A 533 2.97 0.16 -3.85
C ALA A 533 2.16 -1.12 -3.58
N ASP A 534 2.21 -2.09 -4.51
CA ASP A 534 1.53 -3.38 -4.34
C ASP A 534 2.13 -4.22 -3.20
N THR A 535 3.45 -4.11 -2.96
CA THR A 535 4.11 -4.77 -1.83
C THR A 535 3.58 -4.24 -0.50
N ILE A 536 3.45 -2.91 -0.35
CA ILE A 536 2.87 -2.28 0.86
C ILE A 536 1.42 -2.75 1.07
N GLU A 537 0.59 -2.72 0.03
CA GLU A 537 -0.80 -3.16 0.13
C GLU A 537 -0.93 -4.68 0.43
N LYS A 538 -0.03 -5.51 -0.08
CA LYS A 538 0.04 -6.93 0.26
C LYS A 538 0.38 -7.15 1.74
N LEU A 539 1.33 -6.40 2.29
CA LEU A 539 1.67 -6.46 3.71
C LEU A 539 0.46 -6.09 4.59
N ILE A 540 -0.31 -5.06 4.20
CA ILE A 540 -1.53 -4.65 4.90
C ILE A 540 -2.61 -5.74 4.79
N SER A 541 -2.89 -6.22 3.58
CA SER A 541 -3.94 -7.23 3.34
C SER A 541 -3.68 -8.58 4.03
N ARG A 542 -2.41 -8.86 4.33
CA ARG A 542 -1.96 -10.05 5.07
C ARG A 542 -1.85 -9.84 6.57
N ASN A 543 -2.23 -8.67 7.05
CA ASN A 543 -2.17 -8.26 8.44
C ASN A 543 -0.77 -8.31 9.07
N PHE A 544 0.28 -8.07 8.27
CA PHE A 544 1.64 -7.89 8.79
C PHE A 544 1.90 -6.47 9.29
N ILE A 545 1.28 -5.49 8.62
CA ILE A 545 1.33 -4.08 8.98
C ILE A 545 -0.06 -3.46 8.94
N GLN A 546 -0.21 -2.35 9.62
CA GLN A 546 -1.43 -1.54 9.61
C GLN A 546 -1.10 -0.08 9.31
N ARG A 547 -2.04 0.60 8.67
CA ARG A 547 -1.96 2.05 8.40
C ARG A 547 -2.85 2.78 9.39
N ALA A 548 -2.27 3.65 10.21
CA ALA A 548 -3.01 4.53 11.11
C ALA A 548 -3.72 5.67 10.33
N ARG A 549 -4.66 6.35 10.95
CA ARG A 549 -5.36 7.52 10.34
C ARG A 549 -4.38 8.65 9.97
N SER A 550 -3.31 8.82 10.73
CA SER A 550 -2.20 9.73 10.42
C SER A 550 -1.43 9.40 9.14
N GLY A 551 -1.70 8.24 8.53
CA GLY A 551 -0.96 7.69 7.39
C GLY A 551 0.34 6.99 7.77
N SER A 552 0.69 6.89 9.07
CA SER A 552 1.86 6.15 9.53
C SER A 552 1.62 4.64 9.45
N LEU A 553 2.68 3.90 9.18
CA LEU A 553 2.69 2.45 9.10
C LEU A 553 3.27 1.87 10.40
N ARG A 554 2.62 0.85 10.92
CA ARG A 554 3.11 0.10 12.09
C ARG A 554 3.17 -1.39 11.79
N ALA A 555 4.11 -2.09 12.37
CA ALA A 555 4.10 -3.54 12.36
C ALA A 555 3.03 -4.07 13.32
N THR A 556 2.37 -5.16 12.95
CA THR A 556 1.50 -5.91 13.86
C THR A 556 2.33 -6.92 14.65
N ALA A 557 1.78 -7.44 15.74
CA ALA A 557 2.42 -8.54 16.48
C ALA A 557 2.75 -9.75 15.58
N GLY A 558 1.89 -10.03 14.58
CA GLY A 558 2.14 -11.07 13.59
C GLY A 558 3.32 -10.77 12.67
N GLY A 559 3.48 -9.50 12.27
CA GLY A 559 4.63 -9.05 11.49
C GLY A 559 5.94 -9.11 12.28
N ILE A 560 5.93 -8.60 13.52
CA ILE A 560 7.12 -8.66 14.41
C ILE A 560 7.51 -10.11 14.68
N LYS A 561 6.57 -10.95 15.08
CA LYS A 561 6.78 -12.38 15.32
C LYS A 561 7.45 -13.08 14.13
N LEU A 562 6.97 -12.82 12.90
CA LEU A 562 7.53 -13.45 11.71
C LEU A 562 9.00 -13.05 11.50
N ILE A 563 9.33 -11.77 11.61
CA ILE A 563 10.71 -11.28 11.43
C ILE A 563 11.63 -11.79 12.54
N GLU A 564 11.19 -11.72 13.81
CA GLU A 564 11.98 -12.26 14.93
C GLU A 564 12.25 -13.77 14.76
N LEU A 565 11.26 -14.56 14.34
CA LEU A 565 11.45 -15.99 14.07
C LEU A 565 12.45 -16.24 12.94
N LEU A 566 12.35 -15.52 11.83
CA LEU A 566 13.26 -15.69 10.69
C LEU A 566 14.69 -15.30 11.04
N ARG A 567 14.89 -14.38 11.98
CA ARG A 567 16.20 -14.00 12.50
C ARG A 567 16.75 -14.98 13.52
N ALA A 568 15.88 -15.51 14.39
CA ALA A 568 16.26 -16.55 15.36
C ALA A 568 16.60 -17.89 14.68
N ILE A 569 15.94 -18.21 13.57
CA ILE A 569 16.25 -19.32 12.67
C ILE A 569 17.23 -18.81 11.61
N PRO A 570 18.49 -18.65 11.76
CA PRO A 570 19.41 -17.83 10.97
C PRO A 570 19.16 -17.85 9.44
N VAL A 571 17.99 -17.33 9.01
CA VAL A 571 17.59 -17.12 7.60
C VAL A 571 17.62 -15.62 7.30
N GLU A 572 18.64 -14.94 7.78
CA GLU A 572 18.75 -13.48 7.79
C GLU A 572 18.61 -12.83 6.41
N TRP A 573 19.12 -13.50 5.39
CA TRP A 573 19.15 -12.95 4.04
C TRP A 573 17.76 -12.52 3.50
N ILE A 574 16.66 -13.19 3.95
CA ILE A 574 15.32 -12.84 3.50
C ILE A 574 14.73 -11.65 4.27
N THR A 575 15.29 -11.33 5.44
CA THR A 575 14.91 -10.18 6.27
C THR A 575 15.84 -8.98 6.07
N SER A 576 16.98 -9.13 5.37
CA SER A 576 17.91 -8.05 5.08
C SER A 576 17.54 -7.31 3.80
N PRO A 577 17.28 -5.99 3.89
CA PRO A 577 17.11 -5.14 2.73
C PRO A 577 18.34 -5.11 1.82
N GLU A 578 19.54 -5.06 2.42
CA GLU A 578 20.82 -4.97 1.70
C GLU A 578 21.07 -6.24 0.87
N LEU A 579 20.93 -7.42 1.47
CA LEU A 579 21.13 -8.69 0.77
C LEU A 579 20.09 -8.92 -0.34
N THR A 580 18.86 -8.41 -0.13
CA THR A 580 17.83 -8.41 -1.19
C THR A 580 18.19 -7.44 -2.31
N GLY A 581 18.74 -6.28 -1.98
CA GLY A 581 19.25 -5.30 -2.94
C GLY A 581 20.40 -5.86 -3.78
N ASP A 582 21.34 -6.59 -3.17
CA ASP A 582 22.43 -7.27 -3.88
C ASP A 582 21.91 -8.32 -4.87
N MET A 583 20.82 -9.00 -4.55
CA MET A 583 20.18 -9.92 -5.51
C MET A 583 19.58 -9.18 -6.71
N GLU A 584 18.99 -8.00 -6.52
CA GLU A 584 18.48 -7.17 -7.62
C GLU A 584 19.64 -6.60 -8.47
N GLU A 585 20.78 -6.24 -7.85
CA GLU A 585 21.97 -5.82 -8.58
C GLU A 585 22.52 -6.95 -9.46
N LYS A 586 22.64 -8.19 -8.92
CA LYS A 586 23.03 -9.35 -9.72
C LYS A 586 22.08 -9.62 -10.88
N LEU A 587 20.79 -9.37 -10.69
CA LEU A 587 19.81 -9.48 -11.76
C LEU A 587 20.01 -8.41 -12.85
N SER A 588 20.42 -7.19 -12.45
CA SER A 588 20.81 -6.14 -13.39
C SER A 588 22.10 -6.52 -14.13
N SER A 589 23.07 -7.15 -13.46
CA SER A 589 24.27 -7.69 -14.12
C SER A 589 23.96 -8.82 -15.11
N VAL A 590 22.90 -9.63 -14.88
CA VAL A 590 22.41 -10.58 -15.91
C VAL A 590 21.88 -9.82 -17.14
N GLN A 591 21.13 -8.76 -16.94
CA GLN A 591 20.62 -7.93 -18.04
C GLN A 591 21.75 -7.27 -18.86
N ASN A 592 22.83 -6.86 -18.19
CA ASN A 592 24.02 -6.28 -18.85
C ASN A 592 24.93 -7.34 -19.45
N GLY A 593 24.76 -8.63 -19.09
CA GLY A 593 25.57 -9.76 -19.55
C GLY A 593 26.89 -9.92 -18.82
N GLU A 594 27.07 -9.28 -17.70
CA GLU A 594 28.20 -9.40 -16.78
C GLU A 594 28.08 -10.64 -15.90
N PHE A 595 26.86 -11.15 -15.71
CA PHE A 595 26.52 -12.32 -14.93
C PHE A 595 25.61 -13.26 -15.71
N SER A 596 25.75 -14.58 -15.56
CA SER A 596 24.89 -15.51 -16.30
C SER A 596 23.61 -15.84 -15.55
N ARG A 597 22.53 -16.12 -16.30
CA ARG A 597 21.28 -16.63 -15.72
C ARG A 597 21.49 -17.88 -14.89
N GLN A 598 22.35 -18.79 -15.33
CA GLN A 598 22.61 -20.04 -14.62
C GLN A 598 23.25 -19.80 -13.25
N GLN A 599 24.23 -18.90 -13.18
CA GLN A 599 24.87 -18.51 -11.90
C GLN A 599 23.86 -17.84 -10.97
N TYR A 600 23.02 -16.96 -11.48
CA TYR A 600 21.97 -16.31 -10.69
C TYR A 600 20.97 -17.32 -10.13
N MET A 601 20.45 -18.21 -10.97
CA MET A 601 19.46 -19.21 -10.55
C MET A 601 20.06 -20.23 -9.57
N LYS A 602 21.35 -20.55 -9.70
CA LYS A 602 22.03 -21.39 -8.70
C LYS A 602 21.99 -20.76 -7.31
N ILE A 603 22.30 -19.46 -7.20
CA ILE A 603 22.18 -18.74 -5.92
C ILE A 603 20.76 -18.84 -5.36
N ILE A 604 19.74 -18.68 -6.22
CA ILE A 604 18.33 -18.78 -5.79
C ILE A 604 17.98 -20.19 -5.30
N PHE A 605 18.47 -21.23 -5.96
CA PHE A 605 18.25 -22.62 -5.54
C PHE A 605 18.93 -22.90 -4.20
N ASP A 606 20.19 -22.53 -4.05
CA ASP A 606 20.96 -22.68 -2.82
C ASP A 606 20.27 -21.96 -1.64
N LYS A 607 19.76 -20.75 -1.89
CA LYS A 607 19.02 -19.96 -0.89
C LYS A 607 17.64 -20.56 -0.55
N ALA A 608 16.93 -21.15 -1.49
CA ALA A 608 15.68 -21.84 -1.22
C ALA A 608 15.91 -23.11 -0.40
N GLU A 609 16.94 -23.89 -0.71
CA GLU A 609 17.32 -25.08 0.03
C GLU A 609 17.76 -24.74 1.46
N GLU A 610 18.64 -23.73 1.61
CA GLU A 610 19.05 -23.21 2.92
C GLU A 610 17.83 -22.83 3.78
N MET A 611 16.93 -22.01 3.22
CA MET A 611 15.74 -21.53 3.93
C MET A 611 14.83 -22.68 4.37
N VAL A 612 14.53 -23.61 3.46
CA VAL A 612 13.65 -24.75 3.76
C VAL A 612 14.28 -25.64 4.82
N THR A 613 15.56 -25.98 4.68
CA THR A 613 16.29 -26.85 5.59
C THR A 613 16.37 -26.25 6.98
N ARG A 614 16.75 -24.97 7.10
CA ARG A 614 16.85 -24.30 8.39
C ARG A 614 15.49 -24.18 9.10
N ILE A 615 14.42 -23.80 8.36
CA ILE A 615 13.07 -23.71 8.93
C ILE A 615 12.52 -25.09 9.30
N LYS A 616 12.79 -26.12 8.52
CA LYS A 616 12.34 -27.49 8.79
C LYS A 616 13.00 -28.09 10.04
N ASN A 617 14.30 -27.90 10.20
CA ASN A 617 15.11 -28.55 11.23
C ASN A 617 15.24 -27.74 12.52
N HIS A 618 14.64 -26.53 12.60
CA HIS A 618 14.73 -25.76 13.83
C HIS A 618 13.90 -26.38 14.96
N ASP A 619 14.47 -26.43 16.14
CA ASP A 619 13.76 -26.77 17.37
C ASP A 619 13.26 -25.46 18.04
N ARG A 620 11.96 -25.35 18.21
CA ARG A 620 11.35 -24.18 18.87
C ARG A 620 11.82 -23.99 20.31
N SER A 621 12.15 -25.06 21.01
CA SER A 621 12.63 -25.02 22.39
C SER A 621 14.06 -24.51 22.48
N GLU A 622 14.83 -24.60 21.38
CA GLU A 622 16.22 -24.18 21.31
C GLU A 622 16.38 -22.71 20.82
N LEU A 623 15.35 -22.14 20.16
CA LEU A 623 15.45 -20.82 19.51
C LEU A 623 15.92 -19.69 20.44
N PHE A 624 15.65 -19.81 21.73
CA PHE A 624 15.94 -18.78 22.73
C PHE A 624 16.82 -19.30 23.89
N LYS A 625 17.40 -20.51 23.77
CA LYS A 625 18.18 -21.16 24.84
C LYS A 625 19.46 -20.42 25.19
N ASP A 626 20.18 -19.95 24.17
CA ASP A 626 21.47 -19.28 24.35
C ASP A 626 21.34 -17.78 24.65
N ILE A 627 20.13 -17.32 24.85
CA ILE A 627 19.84 -15.92 25.14
C ILE A 627 19.67 -15.74 26.64
N ASN A 628 20.42 -14.82 27.25
CA ASN A 628 20.29 -14.48 28.67
C ASN A 628 18.84 -14.28 29.09
N SER A 629 18.44 -14.81 30.26
CA SER A 629 17.12 -14.57 30.83
C SER A 629 16.84 -13.07 30.95
N ILE A 630 15.56 -12.67 30.79
CA ILE A 630 15.12 -11.29 31.05
C ILE A 630 14.97 -10.97 32.55
N GLY A 631 15.15 -11.95 33.43
CA GLY A 631 14.99 -11.83 34.86
C GLY A 631 14.41 -13.09 35.50
N ASN A 632 14.19 -13.02 36.80
CA ASN A 632 13.63 -14.11 37.58
C ASN A 632 12.10 -14.03 37.68
N CYS A 633 11.47 -15.18 37.79
CA CYS A 633 10.03 -15.30 38.05
C CYS A 633 9.66 -14.63 39.39
N PRO A 634 8.73 -13.68 39.42
CA PRO A 634 8.32 -13.04 40.68
C PRO A 634 7.71 -14.00 41.70
N LYS A 635 7.18 -15.16 41.26
CA LYS A 635 6.53 -16.13 42.19
C LYS A 635 7.49 -17.17 42.77
N CYS A 636 8.43 -17.66 42.00
CA CYS A 636 9.25 -18.81 42.42
C CYS A 636 10.76 -18.60 42.23
N ASN A 637 11.16 -17.43 41.78
CA ASN A 637 12.56 -16.99 41.59
C ASN A 637 13.38 -17.79 40.58
N GLU A 638 12.74 -18.67 39.76
CA GLU A 638 13.41 -19.35 38.64
C GLU A 638 13.68 -18.38 37.50
N GLN A 639 14.76 -18.55 36.77
CA GLN A 639 15.05 -17.76 35.59
C GLN A 639 13.98 -17.97 34.51
N LEU A 640 13.41 -16.88 34.04
CA LEU A 640 12.37 -16.93 33.00
C LEU A 640 12.97 -17.36 31.67
N THR A 641 12.25 -18.22 30.96
CA THR A 641 12.58 -18.62 29.61
C THR A 641 11.76 -17.85 28.59
N GLU A 642 12.34 -17.60 27.44
CA GLU A 642 11.68 -16.93 26.34
C GLU A 642 11.07 -17.94 25.37
N THR A 643 9.86 -17.63 24.91
CA THR A 643 9.21 -18.32 23.81
C THR A 643 8.90 -17.32 22.70
N VAL A 644 8.39 -17.79 21.60
CA VAL A 644 7.97 -16.94 20.48
C VAL A 644 6.92 -15.88 20.88
N LEU A 645 6.05 -16.20 21.85
CA LEU A 645 4.90 -15.38 22.21
C LEU A 645 4.96 -14.81 23.64
N SER A 646 5.81 -15.32 24.48
CA SER A 646 5.82 -15.00 25.90
C SER A 646 7.19 -15.20 26.55
N TYR A 647 7.35 -14.58 27.72
CA TYR A 647 8.36 -14.91 28.73
C TYR A 647 7.66 -15.72 29.80
N ILE A 648 8.14 -16.94 30.06
CA ILE A 648 7.42 -17.92 30.87
C ILE A 648 8.33 -18.52 31.93
N CYS A 649 7.77 -18.83 33.10
CA CYS A 649 8.47 -19.61 34.12
C CYS A 649 8.68 -21.05 33.62
N PRO A 650 9.91 -21.63 33.73
CA PRO A 650 10.15 -23.00 33.30
C PRO A 650 9.34 -24.05 34.12
N LYS A 651 8.89 -23.71 35.32
CA LYS A 651 7.97 -24.52 36.15
C LYS A 651 6.50 -24.39 35.76
N ASN A 652 6.17 -23.68 34.67
CA ASN A 652 4.82 -23.59 34.18
C ASN A 652 4.50 -24.83 33.30
N GLU A 653 3.84 -25.82 33.87
CA GLU A 653 3.46 -27.08 33.21
C GLU A 653 2.12 -26.92 32.41
N GLY A 654 1.51 -25.73 32.46
CA GLY A 654 0.21 -25.46 31.85
C GLY A 654 -0.96 -26.06 32.65
N ARG A 655 -2.19 -25.68 32.26
CA ARG A 655 -3.45 -26.14 32.87
C ARG A 655 -3.56 -26.08 34.42
N GLY A 656 -2.85 -25.10 35.02
CA GLY A 656 -2.93 -24.89 36.49
C GLY A 656 -1.99 -25.77 37.32
N SER A 657 -1.05 -26.45 36.70
CA SER A 657 0.02 -27.19 37.36
C SER A 657 1.29 -26.33 37.39
N GLY A 658 2.04 -26.39 38.51
CA GLY A 658 3.29 -25.65 38.70
C GLY A 658 3.10 -24.15 38.87
N CYS A 659 4.07 -23.36 38.41
CA CYS A 659 4.03 -21.90 38.44
C CYS A 659 3.23 -21.35 37.25
N ASP A 660 2.30 -20.46 37.51
CA ASP A 660 1.37 -19.91 36.51
C ASP A 660 1.88 -18.63 35.81
N PHE A 661 3.13 -18.21 36.09
CA PHE A 661 3.68 -16.99 35.51
C PHE A 661 3.86 -17.07 33.98
N VAL A 662 3.17 -16.19 33.27
CA VAL A 662 3.30 -16.00 31.81
C VAL A 662 3.18 -14.52 31.45
N PHE A 663 4.26 -13.91 31.00
CA PHE A 663 4.23 -12.55 30.47
C PHE A 663 4.14 -12.59 28.94
N TRP A 664 3.00 -12.23 28.41
CA TRP A 664 2.73 -12.24 26.99
C TRP A 664 3.41 -11.06 26.26
N LYS A 665 4.17 -11.34 25.20
CA LYS A 665 4.83 -10.29 24.38
C LYS A 665 3.86 -9.34 23.73
N ASN A 666 2.66 -9.76 23.39
CA ASN A 666 1.62 -8.91 22.79
C ASN A 666 0.51 -8.62 23.80
N THR A 667 0.42 -7.38 24.26
CA THR A 667 -0.63 -6.91 25.16
C THR A 667 -1.21 -5.60 24.62
N SER A 668 -2.53 -5.52 24.44
CA SER A 668 -3.24 -4.35 23.90
C SER A 668 -2.58 -3.78 22.63
N GLY A 669 -2.15 -4.65 21.74
CA GLY A 669 -1.51 -4.29 20.48
C GLY A 669 -0.03 -3.87 20.58
N ARG A 670 0.51 -3.67 21.80
CA ARG A 670 1.93 -3.43 22.02
C ARG A 670 2.69 -4.74 22.11
N TRP A 671 3.80 -4.82 21.40
CA TRP A 671 4.80 -5.88 21.56
C TRP A 671 5.81 -5.48 22.64
N PHE A 672 5.99 -6.33 23.64
CA PHE A 672 7.00 -6.15 24.67
C PHE A 672 8.28 -6.85 24.23
N ASP A 673 9.22 -6.06 23.76
CA ASP A 673 10.58 -6.51 23.46
C ASP A 673 11.33 -6.89 24.73
N ARG A 674 12.47 -7.58 24.60
CA ARG A 674 13.25 -8.08 25.74
C ARG A 674 13.67 -6.98 26.72
N SER A 675 14.14 -5.85 26.19
CA SER A 675 14.62 -4.72 26.99
C SER A 675 13.50 -4.13 27.83
N THR A 676 12.35 -3.86 27.21
CA THR A 676 11.18 -3.34 27.93
C THR A 676 10.62 -4.35 28.92
N ALA A 677 10.58 -5.64 28.54
CA ALA A 677 10.11 -6.70 29.42
C ALA A 677 11.00 -6.87 30.65
N ALA A 678 12.33 -6.88 30.48
CA ALA A 678 13.28 -6.93 31.59
C ALA A 678 13.12 -5.74 32.55
N ARG A 679 13.02 -4.53 32.01
CA ARG A 679 12.77 -3.32 32.82
C ARG A 679 11.48 -3.40 33.60
N LEU A 680 10.38 -3.85 32.97
CA LEU A 680 9.09 -3.96 33.66
C LEU A 680 9.11 -5.03 34.76
N LEU A 681 9.86 -6.11 34.58
CA LEU A 681 10.07 -7.13 35.62
C LEU A 681 10.91 -6.60 36.79
N ASP A 682 11.92 -5.77 36.53
CA ASP A 682 12.81 -5.19 37.52
C ASP A 682 12.10 -4.14 38.36
N VAL A 683 11.57 -3.09 37.73
CA VAL A 683 10.98 -1.94 38.46
C VAL A 683 9.47 -2.10 38.73
N LYS A 684 8.83 -3.15 38.25
CA LYS A 684 7.39 -3.49 38.35
C LYS A 684 6.44 -2.50 37.69
N GLU A 685 6.82 -1.27 37.49
CA GLU A 685 6.02 -0.21 36.87
C GLU A 685 6.84 0.58 35.87
N LEU A 686 6.26 0.88 34.69
CA LEU A 686 6.83 1.75 33.70
C LEU A 686 5.82 2.80 33.27
N THR A 687 6.28 4.05 33.20
CA THR A 687 5.47 5.19 32.77
C THR A 687 5.71 5.52 31.31
N ASP A 688 4.75 6.16 30.68
CA ASP A 688 4.85 6.76 29.33
C ASP A 688 5.32 5.81 28.23
N LEU A 689 4.90 4.53 28.31
CA LEU A 689 5.19 3.56 27.26
C LEU A 689 4.37 3.83 26.00
N HIS A 690 5.06 3.96 24.87
CA HIS A 690 4.49 4.05 23.54
C HIS A 690 4.11 2.67 22.98
N GLY A 691 3.23 2.65 21.99
CA GLY A 691 2.96 1.45 21.17
C GLY A 691 1.68 0.72 21.52
N PHE A 692 0.89 1.18 22.46
CA PHE A 692 -0.46 0.70 22.67
C PHE A 692 -1.40 1.27 21.62
N PHE A 693 -2.48 0.55 21.34
CA PHE A 693 -3.48 0.95 20.36
C PHE A 693 -4.88 0.76 20.93
N ASN A 694 -5.70 1.80 20.79
CA ASN A 694 -7.10 1.72 21.15
C ASN A 694 -7.90 0.89 20.14
N ARG A 695 -9.18 0.67 20.41
CA ARG A 695 -10.08 -0.13 19.52
C ARG A 695 -10.22 0.47 18.12
N SER A 696 -10.05 1.78 17.96
CA SER A 696 -10.06 2.43 16.65
C SER A 696 -8.73 2.33 15.90
N GLY A 697 -7.71 1.69 16.51
CA GLY A 697 -6.38 1.51 15.91
C GLY A 697 -5.48 2.75 16.01
N GLU A 698 -5.84 3.74 16.84
CA GLU A 698 -5.01 4.91 17.09
C GLU A 698 -3.99 4.63 18.20
N PRO A 699 -2.74 5.09 18.05
CA PRO A 699 -1.71 4.90 19.05
C PRO A 699 -1.96 5.78 20.28
N TYR A 700 -1.68 5.25 21.48
CA TYR A 700 -1.67 6.00 22.72
C TYR A 700 -0.47 5.61 23.58
N VAL A 701 -0.19 6.44 24.58
CA VAL A 701 0.86 6.25 25.58
C VAL A 701 0.20 5.85 26.88
N ALA A 702 0.76 4.87 27.58
CA ALA A 702 0.22 4.41 28.86
C ALA A 702 1.31 4.05 29.86
N SER A 703 0.98 4.21 31.13
CA SER A 703 1.76 3.68 32.26
C SER A 703 1.20 2.31 32.62
N VAL A 704 2.08 1.36 32.91
CA VAL A 704 1.70 -0.02 33.18
C VAL A 704 2.46 -0.60 34.35
N LYS A 705 1.85 -1.57 35.04
CA LYS A 705 2.52 -2.44 36.02
C LYS A 705 2.36 -3.90 35.61
N ILE A 706 3.24 -4.75 36.11
CA ILE A 706 3.14 -6.20 35.95
C ILE A 706 2.83 -6.82 37.32
N ASN A 707 1.83 -7.68 37.35
CA ASN A 707 1.48 -8.43 38.52
C ASN A 707 2.26 -9.75 38.63
N ASP A 708 2.12 -10.47 39.73
CA ASP A 708 2.85 -11.70 40.00
C ASP A 708 2.51 -12.86 39.08
N SER A 709 1.40 -12.81 38.33
CA SER A 709 1.07 -13.80 37.32
C SER A 709 1.62 -13.47 35.92
N GLY A 710 2.29 -12.32 35.77
CA GLY A 710 2.82 -11.85 34.51
C GLY A 710 1.81 -11.05 33.67
N THR A 711 0.66 -10.72 34.23
CA THR A 711 -0.34 -9.89 33.53
C THR A 711 0.03 -8.41 33.64
N VAL A 712 -0.01 -7.72 32.50
CA VAL A 712 0.23 -6.27 32.42
C VAL A 712 -1.08 -5.54 32.72
N GLU A 713 -1.05 -4.67 33.71
CA GLU A 713 -2.16 -3.84 34.15
C GLU A 713 -1.86 -2.37 33.89
N PHE A 714 -2.86 -1.58 33.48
CA PHE A 714 -2.70 -0.16 33.19
C PHE A 714 -2.82 0.68 34.47
N LEU A 715 -1.91 1.66 34.65
CA LEU A 715 -1.89 2.58 35.75
C LEU A 715 -2.52 3.91 35.33
N GLY A 716 -3.66 4.26 35.87
CA GLY A 716 -4.30 5.58 35.80
C GLY A 716 -4.54 6.19 34.43
N GLY A 717 -5.76 6.57 34.11
CA GLY A 717 -6.14 7.64 33.17
C GLY A 717 -5.86 7.50 31.67
N GLY A 718 -5.20 6.48 31.21
CA GLY A 718 -5.39 6.03 29.83
C GLY A 718 -6.70 5.26 29.83
N GLU A 719 -7.60 5.48 28.87
CA GLU A 719 -8.84 4.72 28.76
C GLU A 719 -8.54 3.22 28.91
N SER A 720 -8.48 2.80 30.17
CA SER A 720 -8.45 1.41 30.54
C SER A 720 -9.80 0.86 30.15
N THR A 721 -9.81 0.01 29.14
CA THR A 721 -10.91 -0.91 28.97
C THR A 721 -10.81 -2.04 30.02
N SER A 722 -10.80 -1.66 31.29
CA SER A 722 -11.41 -2.45 32.35
C SER A 722 -12.90 -2.20 32.20
N SER A 723 -13.67 -3.26 32.05
CA SER A 723 -15.12 -3.31 32.18
C SER A 723 -15.71 -2.05 32.88
N SER A 724 -15.89 -0.95 32.13
CA SER A 724 -16.74 0.14 32.49
C SER A 724 -18.12 -0.17 31.94
N ASP A 725 -19.17 0.24 32.61
CA ASP A 725 -20.57 0.09 32.19
C ASP A 725 -20.84 0.57 30.77
N ASP A 726 -19.96 1.38 30.17
CA ASP A 726 -20.01 1.86 28.79
C ASP A 726 -19.73 0.79 27.70
N ASP A 727 -19.20 -0.38 28.05
CA ASP A 727 -18.99 -1.50 27.12
C ASP A 727 -20.24 -2.40 27.01
N GLU A 728 -21.23 -2.19 27.83
CA GLU A 728 -22.50 -2.90 27.78
C GLU A 728 -23.43 -2.27 26.75
N LEU A 729 -23.77 -3.06 25.75
CA LEU A 729 -24.66 -2.59 24.69
C LEU A 729 -26.14 -2.77 25.03
N CYS A 730 -26.47 -3.99 25.45
CA CYS A 730 -27.83 -4.38 25.85
C CYS A 730 -27.80 -5.81 26.44
N GLU A 731 -28.89 -6.28 27.03
CA GLU A 731 -29.08 -7.67 27.37
C GLU A 731 -29.02 -8.58 26.15
N CYS A 732 -28.48 -9.77 26.30
CA CYS A 732 -28.35 -10.69 25.18
C CYS A 732 -29.73 -11.21 24.73
N PRO A 733 -30.17 -10.93 23.50
CA PRO A 733 -31.49 -11.34 23.01
C PRO A 733 -31.63 -12.87 22.83
N ALA A 734 -30.56 -13.62 23.02
CA ALA A 734 -30.55 -15.07 22.78
C ALA A 734 -30.48 -15.90 24.06
N CYS A 735 -29.98 -15.36 25.17
CA CYS A 735 -29.86 -16.15 26.42
C CYS A 735 -30.42 -15.43 27.66
N GLU A 736 -30.81 -14.17 27.58
CA GLU A 736 -31.42 -13.40 28.67
C GLU A 736 -30.62 -13.39 30.02
N ARG A 737 -29.42 -13.97 30.02
CA ARG A 737 -28.55 -14.11 31.22
C ARG A 737 -27.19 -13.45 31.03
N GLY A 738 -26.86 -13.02 29.84
CA GLY A 738 -25.61 -12.38 29.51
C GLY A 738 -25.86 -11.02 28.85
N THR A 739 -24.83 -10.20 28.81
CA THR A 739 -24.86 -8.87 28.23
C THR A 739 -24.09 -8.89 26.90
N ILE A 740 -24.62 -8.23 25.88
CA ILE A 740 -23.88 -7.98 24.65
C ILE A 740 -22.83 -6.91 24.93
N ARG A 741 -21.58 -7.28 24.77
CA ARG A 741 -20.43 -6.41 24.94
C ARG A 741 -19.73 -6.11 23.63
N VAL A 742 -19.14 -4.93 23.54
CA VAL A 742 -18.33 -4.51 22.41
C VAL A 742 -16.91 -5.03 22.61
N ASN A 743 -16.48 -5.99 21.80
CA ASN A 743 -15.06 -6.41 21.80
C ASN A 743 -14.34 -5.93 20.52
N SER A 744 -13.07 -6.23 20.35
CA SER A 744 -12.23 -5.66 19.30
C SER A 744 -12.72 -5.85 17.86
N THR A 745 -13.58 -6.84 17.59
CA THR A 745 -14.03 -7.19 16.24
C THR A 745 -15.52 -7.50 16.13
N MET A 746 -16.17 -7.71 17.28
CA MET A 746 -17.54 -8.20 17.32
C MET A 746 -18.33 -7.56 18.46
N TYR A 747 -19.64 -7.54 18.30
CA TYR A 747 -20.64 -7.39 19.35
C TYR A 747 -21.04 -8.79 19.79
N ALA A 748 -20.70 -9.23 21.00
CA ALA A 748 -20.87 -10.61 21.44
C ALA A 748 -21.35 -10.69 22.89
N CYS A 749 -22.09 -11.74 23.20
CA CYS A 749 -22.52 -12.03 24.56
C CYS A 749 -21.33 -12.46 25.42
N ASP A 750 -21.25 -11.95 26.64
CA ASP A 750 -20.22 -12.27 27.66
C ASP A 750 -20.44 -13.64 28.32
N ASN A 751 -21.65 -14.19 28.26
CA ASN A 751 -21.96 -15.53 28.76
C ASN A 751 -21.34 -16.59 27.85
N GLN A 752 -20.38 -17.37 28.36
CA GLN A 752 -19.65 -18.40 27.62
C GLN A 752 -20.55 -19.59 27.17
N GLU A 753 -21.66 -19.83 27.83
CA GLU A 753 -22.62 -20.87 27.46
C GLU A 753 -23.60 -20.39 26.38
N CYS A 754 -23.64 -19.13 26.06
CA CYS A 754 -24.52 -18.56 25.08
C CYS A 754 -24.19 -19.03 23.66
N LYS A 755 -25.20 -19.53 22.93
CA LYS A 755 -25.05 -19.97 21.53
C LYS A 755 -25.09 -18.84 20.52
N PHE A 756 -25.24 -17.59 20.96
CA PHE A 756 -25.23 -16.43 20.09
C PHE A 756 -23.86 -16.22 19.44
N ARG A 757 -23.84 -16.13 18.10
CA ARG A 757 -22.62 -16.06 17.29
C ARG A 757 -22.03 -14.64 17.23
N GLY A 758 -22.72 -13.66 17.84
CA GLY A 758 -22.32 -12.27 17.77
C GLY A 758 -22.60 -11.61 16.40
N LEU A 759 -22.35 -10.32 16.35
CA LEU A 759 -22.38 -9.49 15.15
C LEU A 759 -20.98 -8.93 14.90
N SER A 760 -20.42 -9.15 13.71
CA SER A 760 -19.14 -8.55 13.34
C SER A 760 -19.28 -7.04 13.21
N GLN A 761 -18.28 -6.28 13.69
CA GLN A 761 -18.20 -4.85 13.51
C GLN A 761 -17.97 -4.45 12.03
N GLU A 762 -17.59 -5.39 11.17
CA GLU A 762 -17.52 -5.19 9.73
C GLU A 762 -18.23 -6.33 8.99
N MET A 763 -19.21 -6.00 8.17
CA MET A 763 -19.95 -6.93 7.31
C MET A 763 -19.90 -6.45 5.86
N CYS A 764 -19.47 -7.30 4.96
CA CYS A 764 -19.41 -6.98 3.52
C CYS A 764 -18.73 -5.63 3.22
N LYS A 765 -17.60 -5.36 3.88
CA LYS A 765 -16.80 -4.13 3.80
C LYS A 765 -17.46 -2.86 4.35
N ARG A 766 -18.58 -2.98 5.04
CA ARG A 766 -19.24 -1.89 5.75
C ARG A 766 -19.02 -2.07 7.25
N LYS A 767 -18.64 -1.00 7.94
CA LYS A 767 -18.57 -0.98 9.40
C LYS A 767 -19.98 -0.81 9.97
N ILE A 768 -20.29 -1.56 11.00
CA ILE A 768 -21.52 -1.47 11.76
C ILE A 768 -21.21 -0.68 13.02
N SER A 769 -21.90 0.45 13.23
CA SER A 769 -21.71 1.29 14.42
C SER A 769 -22.31 0.64 15.68
N VAL A 770 -21.94 1.18 16.83
CA VAL A 770 -22.50 0.75 18.14
C VAL A 770 -24.01 0.97 18.17
N ASP A 771 -24.49 2.12 17.67
CA ASP A 771 -25.92 2.45 17.62
C ASP A 771 -26.70 1.52 16.71
N GLU A 772 -26.15 1.20 15.53
CA GLU A 772 -26.75 0.24 14.60
C GLU A 772 -26.80 -1.18 15.19
N ALA A 773 -25.75 -1.58 15.91
CA ALA A 773 -25.71 -2.86 16.60
C ALA A 773 -26.77 -2.92 17.71
N LYS A 774 -26.90 -1.85 18.49
CA LYS A 774 -27.90 -1.74 19.54
C LYS A 774 -29.33 -1.83 18.98
N GLU A 775 -29.61 -1.09 17.91
CA GLU A 775 -30.90 -1.17 17.19
C GLU A 775 -31.22 -2.62 16.76
N ILE A 776 -30.24 -3.33 16.20
CA ILE A 776 -30.42 -4.73 15.76
C ILE A 776 -30.74 -5.66 16.94
N PHE A 777 -30.09 -5.51 18.07
CA PHE A 777 -30.27 -6.40 19.22
C PHE A 777 -31.51 -6.09 20.03
N VAL A 778 -31.91 -4.81 20.15
CA VAL A 778 -33.08 -4.36 20.90
C VAL A 778 -34.35 -4.46 20.07
N GLU A 779 -34.31 -4.00 18.80
CA GLU A 779 -35.48 -3.96 17.92
C GLU A 779 -35.59 -5.18 17.01
N GLY A 780 -34.58 -6.05 17.02
CA GLY A 780 -34.52 -7.25 16.19
C GLY A 780 -34.13 -7.00 14.73
N LYS A 781 -34.08 -5.73 14.28
CA LYS A 781 -33.80 -5.36 12.89
C LYS A 781 -33.28 -3.94 12.79
N SER A 782 -32.29 -3.70 11.92
CA SER A 782 -31.77 -2.36 11.61
C SER A 782 -32.68 -1.59 10.66
N LYS A 783 -32.48 -0.27 10.57
CA LYS A 783 -32.87 0.52 9.39
C LYS A 783 -32.21 -0.02 8.12
N LEU A 784 -32.65 0.45 6.94
CA LEU A 784 -31.99 0.09 5.69
C LEU A 784 -30.57 0.68 5.69
N LEU A 785 -29.58 -0.21 5.66
CA LEU A 785 -28.18 0.15 5.65
C LEU A 785 -27.63 0.09 4.23
N ASP A 786 -26.97 1.14 3.81
CA ASP A 786 -26.35 1.27 2.50
C ASP A 786 -24.84 0.90 2.54
N ASP A 787 -24.16 0.94 1.41
CA ASP A 787 -22.70 0.78 1.26
C ASP A 787 -22.12 -0.61 1.56
N PHE A 788 -22.94 -1.65 1.64
CA PHE A 788 -22.43 -3.01 1.62
C PHE A 788 -21.83 -3.35 0.25
N THR A 789 -20.73 -4.07 0.23
CA THR A 789 -20.09 -4.52 -1.00
C THR A 789 -20.15 -6.04 -1.12
N SER A 790 -20.79 -6.54 -2.17
CA SER A 790 -20.90 -7.98 -2.42
C SER A 790 -19.53 -8.61 -2.76
N LYS A 791 -19.39 -9.93 -2.67
CA LYS A 791 -18.18 -10.68 -3.09
C LYS A 791 -17.74 -10.41 -4.54
N LYS A 792 -18.67 -9.93 -5.38
CA LYS A 792 -18.41 -9.54 -6.78
C LYS A 792 -18.09 -8.04 -6.95
N GLY A 793 -17.87 -7.32 -5.85
CA GLY A 793 -17.51 -5.90 -5.85
C GLY A 793 -18.67 -4.95 -6.17
N ARG A 794 -19.94 -5.40 -6.12
CA ARG A 794 -21.11 -4.55 -6.38
C ARG A 794 -21.66 -4.01 -5.08
N PRO A 795 -21.97 -2.70 -5.00
CA PRO A 795 -22.63 -2.12 -3.83
C PRO A 795 -24.08 -2.64 -3.73
N PHE A 796 -24.56 -2.76 -2.50
CA PHE A 796 -25.96 -3.12 -2.22
C PHE A 796 -26.40 -2.58 -0.86
N SER A 797 -27.72 -2.38 -0.69
CA SER A 797 -28.35 -1.99 0.56
C SER A 797 -29.14 -3.16 1.12
N ALA A 798 -29.13 -3.32 2.43
CA ALA A 798 -29.89 -4.35 3.12
C ALA A 798 -30.20 -3.97 4.57
N TYR A 799 -31.21 -4.60 5.15
CA TYR A 799 -31.42 -4.62 6.59
C TYR A 799 -30.57 -5.73 7.20
N LEU A 800 -30.13 -5.54 8.43
CA LEU A 800 -29.61 -6.61 9.28
C LEU A 800 -30.69 -7.00 10.27
N LYS A 801 -31.08 -8.27 10.26
CA LYS A 801 -32.16 -8.81 11.10
C LYS A 801 -31.64 -9.93 11.99
N LEU A 802 -32.03 -9.89 13.25
CA LEU A 802 -31.77 -10.97 14.19
C LEU A 802 -32.65 -12.17 13.86
N ASP A 803 -32.07 -13.34 13.68
CA ASP A 803 -32.77 -14.60 13.38
C ASP A 803 -32.20 -15.71 14.29
N GLY A 804 -32.86 -15.93 15.41
CA GLY A 804 -32.39 -16.80 16.46
C GLY A 804 -31.02 -16.39 16.99
N ASN A 805 -30.02 -17.26 16.87
CA ASN A 805 -28.68 -17.03 17.38
C ASN A 805 -27.72 -16.33 16.36
N ARG A 806 -28.25 -15.66 15.33
CA ARG A 806 -27.45 -15.04 14.27
C ARG A 806 -28.10 -13.79 13.72
N VAL A 807 -27.27 -12.84 13.25
CA VAL A 807 -27.72 -11.71 12.44
C VAL A 807 -27.58 -12.07 10.96
N LYS A 808 -28.62 -11.83 10.16
CA LYS A 808 -28.69 -12.12 8.74
C LYS A 808 -29.04 -10.90 7.93
N PHE A 809 -28.67 -10.90 6.64
CA PHE A 809 -29.14 -9.88 5.69
C PHE A 809 -30.59 -10.14 5.31
N GLU A 810 -31.40 -9.09 5.38
CA GLU A 810 -32.72 -9.02 4.78
C GLU A 810 -32.73 -7.93 3.71
N PHE A 811 -33.09 -8.31 2.49
CA PHE A 811 -33.06 -7.36 1.37
C PHE A 811 -34.41 -6.66 1.20
N PRO A 812 -34.41 -5.35 0.91
CA PRO A 812 -35.64 -4.62 0.59
C PRO A 812 -36.30 -5.24 -0.66
N PRO A 813 -37.62 -5.08 -0.82
CA PRO A 813 -38.34 -5.47 -2.03
C PRO A 813 -37.64 -4.88 -3.27
N ARG A 814 -37.57 -5.64 -4.34
CA ARG A 814 -36.93 -5.17 -5.57
C ARG A 814 -37.77 -4.02 -6.15
N LYS A 815 -37.17 -2.85 -6.28
CA LYS A 815 -37.71 -1.75 -7.05
C LYS A 815 -37.74 -2.14 -8.52
N ALA A 816 -38.77 -1.69 -9.26
CA ALA A 816 -38.84 -1.83 -10.71
C ALA A 816 -37.59 -1.18 -11.35
N ALA A 817 -37.06 -1.78 -12.40
CA ALA A 817 -35.98 -1.18 -13.16
C ALA A 817 -36.41 0.14 -13.77
N ALA A 818 -35.52 1.15 -13.82
CA ALA A 818 -35.83 2.40 -14.50
C ALA A 818 -36.28 2.10 -15.96
N GLY A 819 -37.48 2.55 -16.34
CA GLY A 819 -38.09 2.26 -17.65
C GLY A 819 -38.85 0.91 -17.71
N ALA A 820 -39.16 0.28 -16.55
CA ALA A 820 -40.03 -0.90 -16.53
C ALA A 820 -41.44 -0.54 -17.08
N LYS A 821 -41.99 -1.41 -17.91
CA LYS A 821 -43.34 -1.21 -18.49
C LYS A 821 -44.37 -1.30 -17.37
N GLU A 822 -45.19 -0.28 -17.29
CA GLU A 822 -46.31 -0.22 -16.35
C GLU A 822 -47.60 -0.76 -17.00
N PHE A 823 -48.41 -1.46 -16.21
CA PHE A 823 -49.67 -2.07 -16.62
C PHE A 823 -50.82 -1.53 -15.77
N PRO A 824 -52.02 -1.38 -16.30
CA PRO A 824 -53.21 -1.03 -15.53
C PRO A 824 -53.40 -1.97 -14.33
N VAL A 825 -53.75 -1.42 -13.20
CA VAL A 825 -53.97 -2.19 -11.95
C VAL A 825 -55.49 -2.47 -11.79
N VAL A 826 -55.83 -3.74 -11.60
CA VAL A 826 -57.17 -4.15 -11.22
C VAL A 826 -57.23 -4.33 -9.72
N ALA A 827 -58.13 -3.61 -9.04
CA ALA A 827 -58.26 -3.69 -7.59
C ALA A 827 -58.66 -5.11 -7.10
N GLY A 828 -58.22 -5.45 -5.90
CA GLY A 828 -58.54 -6.71 -5.23
C GLY A 828 -57.42 -7.73 -5.18
N VAL A 829 -57.59 -8.75 -4.34
CA VAL A 829 -56.61 -9.79 -4.09
C VAL A 829 -56.41 -10.67 -5.32
N VAL A 830 -55.16 -10.91 -5.69
CA VAL A 830 -54.77 -11.82 -6.78
C VAL A 830 -54.73 -13.27 -6.30
N ALA A 831 -54.07 -13.45 -5.15
CA ALA A 831 -53.91 -14.77 -4.51
C ALA A 831 -53.52 -14.59 -3.04
N ILE A 832 -53.58 -15.70 -2.27
CA ILE A 832 -53.10 -15.73 -0.90
C ILE A 832 -51.74 -16.42 -0.87
N CYS A 833 -50.76 -15.85 -0.21
CA CYS A 833 -49.44 -16.42 -0.07
C CYS A 833 -49.54 -17.80 0.63
N PRO A 834 -49.07 -18.88 0.03
CA PRO A 834 -49.21 -20.24 0.62
C PRO A 834 -48.49 -20.37 1.97
N LYS A 835 -47.41 -19.58 2.16
CA LYS A 835 -46.54 -19.68 3.33
C LYS A 835 -46.96 -18.81 4.50
N THR A 836 -47.29 -17.52 4.21
CA THR A 836 -47.55 -16.51 5.26
C THR A 836 -49.07 -16.20 5.40
N LYS A 837 -49.92 -16.69 4.49
CA LYS A 837 -51.34 -16.41 4.43
C LYS A 837 -51.73 -14.95 4.15
N GLU A 838 -50.76 -14.15 3.72
CA GLU A 838 -50.95 -12.74 3.39
C GLU A 838 -51.55 -12.59 1.96
N GLU A 839 -52.22 -11.50 1.74
CA GLU A 839 -52.83 -11.16 0.46
C GLU A 839 -51.77 -10.62 -0.53
N ILE A 840 -51.77 -11.19 -1.73
CA ILE A 840 -51.01 -10.71 -2.87
C ILE A 840 -51.89 -9.84 -3.73
N VAL A 841 -51.44 -8.61 -3.99
CA VAL A 841 -52.16 -7.62 -4.80
C VAL A 841 -51.39 -7.24 -6.06
N GLU A 842 -52.06 -6.59 -6.96
CA GLU A 842 -51.51 -6.10 -8.22
C GLU A 842 -51.00 -4.66 -8.06
N THR A 843 -49.79 -4.38 -8.50
CA THR A 843 -49.21 -3.04 -8.62
C THR A 843 -48.90 -2.77 -10.10
N PRO A 844 -48.54 -1.56 -10.53
CA PRO A 844 -48.21 -1.29 -11.93
C PRO A 844 -47.11 -2.19 -12.51
N THR A 845 -46.23 -2.69 -11.70
CA THR A 845 -45.02 -3.43 -12.15
C THR A 845 -44.91 -4.84 -11.57
N PHE A 846 -45.59 -5.16 -10.46
CA PHE A 846 -45.51 -6.44 -9.78
C PHE A 846 -46.82 -6.97 -9.25
N TYR A 847 -46.88 -8.29 -9.03
CA TYR A 847 -47.79 -8.94 -8.10
C TYR A 847 -47.01 -9.20 -6.80
N GLN A 848 -47.44 -8.59 -5.70
CA GLN A 848 -46.68 -8.58 -4.43
C GLN A 848 -47.63 -8.46 -3.21
N PRO A 849 -47.11 -8.70 -1.97
CA PRO A 849 -47.92 -8.51 -0.76
C PRO A 849 -48.48 -7.10 -0.65
N SER A 850 -49.71 -6.99 -0.07
CA SER A 850 -50.39 -5.71 0.12
C SER A 850 -49.72 -4.78 1.14
N ASN A 851 -48.94 -5.34 2.07
CA ASN A 851 -48.26 -4.59 3.14
C ASN A 851 -46.77 -4.47 2.91
N ASP A 852 -46.22 -3.26 3.02
CA ASP A 852 -44.80 -3.03 3.12
C ASP A 852 -44.27 -3.58 4.46
N GLY A 853 -43.28 -4.46 4.41
CA GLY A 853 -42.72 -5.16 5.60
C GLY A 853 -43.25 -6.58 5.83
N SER A 854 -44.07 -7.10 4.91
CA SER A 854 -44.59 -8.45 4.88
C SER A 854 -43.47 -9.53 4.98
N ASP A 855 -43.76 -10.62 5.69
CA ASP A 855 -42.89 -11.81 5.72
C ASP A 855 -43.02 -12.64 4.41
N CYS A 856 -43.98 -12.39 3.59
CA CYS A 856 -44.13 -12.97 2.27
C CYS A 856 -43.12 -12.34 1.29
N LYS A 857 -42.28 -13.18 0.68
CA LYS A 857 -41.26 -12.75 -0.28
C LYS A 857 -41.66 -12.92 -1.75
N ILE A 858 -42.93 -13.20 -2.00
CA ILE A 858 -43.46 -13.32 -3.37
C ILE A 858 -43.47 -11.95 -4.03
N GLN A 859 -42.70 -11.79 -5.09
CA GLN A 859 -42.73 -10.63 -5.97
C GLN A 859 -42.57 -11.08 -7.41
N ILE A 860 -43.67 -11.12 -8.18
CA ILE A 860 -43.70 -11.55 -9.56
C ILE A 860 -43.75 -10.33 -10.45
N ALA A 861 -42.75 -10.12 -11.29
CA ALA A 861 -42.77 -9.01 -12.23
C ALA A 861 -43.87 -9.21 -13.28
N ARG A 862 -44.61 -8.14 -13.61
CA ARG A 862 -45.68 -8.18 -14.61
C ARG A 862 -45.18 -8.30 -16.04
N GLU A 863 -43.88 -8.04 -16.24
CA GLU A 863 -43.16 -8.39 -17.47
C GLU A 863 -41.91 -9.18 -17.14
N MET A 864 -41.73 -10.35 -17.71
CA MET A 864 -40.60 -11.20 -17.54
C MET A 864 -40.04 -11.63 -18.93
N SER A 865 -38.78 -11.28 -19.23
CA SER A 865 -38.16 -11.55 -20.54
C SER A 865 -39.02 -11.12 -21.71
N SER A 866 -39.48 -9.87 -21.67
CA SER A 866 -40.37 -9.22 -22.66
C SER A 866 -41.73 -9.88 -22.85
N ARG A 867 -42.15 -10.82 -22.00
CA ARG A 867 -43.48 -11.42 -21.92
C ARG A 867 -44.27 -10.83 -20.78
N ALA A 868 -45.49 -10.37 -21.02
CA ALA A 868 -46.44 -9.96 -19.99
C ALA A 868 -46.93 -11.19 -19.21
N ILE A 869 -47.01 -11.10 -17.91
CA ILE A 869 -47.60 -12.13 -17.03
C ILE A 869 -48.97 -11.61 -16.59
N SER A 870 -49.99 -12.37 -16.98
CA SER A 870 -51.38 -12.02 -16.63
C SER A 870 -51.71 -12.26 -15.16
N ARG A 871 -52.78 -11.66 -14.66
CA ARG A 871 -53.29 -11.84 -13.30
C ARG A 871 -53.58 -13.31 -12.99
N ASP A 872 -54.18 -14.03 -13.94
CA ASP A 872 -54.53 -15.47 -13.78
C ASP A 872 -53.26 -16.34 -13.78
N GLU A 873 -52.27 -16.00 -14.59
CA GLU A 873 -51.01 -16.72 -14.57
C GLU A 873 -50.24 -16.48 -13.27
N ALA A 874 -50.25 -15.27 -12.74
CA ALA A 874 -49.63 -14.96 -11.44
C ALA A 874 -50.35 -15.71 -10.32
N LYS A 875 -51.71 -15.74 -10.33
CA LYS A 875 -52.52 -16.52 -9.39
C LYS A 875 -52.16 -18.01 -9.43
N GLN A 876 -52.16 -18.58 -10.63
CA GLN A 876 -51.78 -20.00 -10.80
C GLN A 876 -50.34 -20.29 -10.36
N LEU A 877 -49.40 -19.42 -10.65
CA LEU A 877 -48.01 -19.57 -10.22
C LEU A 877 -47.89 -19.60 -8.68
N ILE A 878 -48.66 -18.74 -8.00
CA ILE A 878 -48.65 -18.66 -6.53
C ILE A 878 -49.32 -19.93 -5.93
N GLU A 879 -50.44 -20.37 -6.52
CA GLU A 879 -51.22 -21.49 -5.98
C GLU A 879 -50.60 -22.87 -6.29
N LYS A 880 -50.09 -23.04 -7.54
CA LYS A 880 -49.56 -24.34 -8.02
C LYS A 880 -48.04 -24.47 -7.87
N GLY A 881 -47.30 -23.35 -7.67
CA GLY A 881 -45.89 -23.33 -7.55
C GLY A 881 -45.12 -23.30 -8.89
N GLU A 882 -45.76 -23.77 -10.00
CA GLU A 882 -45.17 -23.69 -11.36
C GLU A 882 -46.28 -23.55 -12.41
N ILE A 883 -45.99 -22.87 -13.55
CA ILE A 883 -46.87 -22.65 -14.70
C ILE A 883 -46.07 -22.67 -16.01
N GLY A 884 -46.77 -23.06 -17.08
CA GLY A 884 -46.20 -23.15 -18.43
C GLY A 884 -46.18 -24.62 -18.91
N PRO A 885 -45.46 -24.98 -20.00
CA PRO A 885 -44.41 -24.16 -20.64
C PRO A 885 -44.99 -23.01 -21.52
N PHE A 886 -44.22 -21.91 -21.57
CA PHE A 886 -44.49 -20.78 -22.45
C PHE A 886 -43.32 -20.66 -23.45
N ASP A 887 -43.58 -20.35 -24.72
CA ASP A 887 -42.61 -20.28 -25.80
C ASP A 887 -42.30 -18.85 -26.30
N ASP A 888 -42.96 -17.87 -25.73
CA ASP A 888 -42.93 -16.46 -26.07
C ASP A 888 -42.01 -15.58 -25.23
N PHE A 889 -41.09 -16.17 -24.40
CA PHE A 889 -40.06 -15.43 -23.70
C PHE A 889 -38.96 -15.00 -24.69
N VAL A 890 -38.48 -13.78 -24.59
CA VAL A 890 -37.39 -13.25 -25.39
C VAL A 890 -36.13 -13.07 -24.57
N SER A 891 -35.03 -13.66 -24.98
CA SER A 891 -33.73 -13.54 -24.30
C SER A 891 -33.13 -12.15 -24.47
N LYS A 892 -32.97 -11.39 -23.41
CA LYS A 892 -32.30 -10.08 -23.42
C LYS A 892 -30.85 -10.11 -23.95
N LYS A 893 -30.20 -11.28 -23.94
CA LYS A 893 -28.82 -11.43 -24.39
C LYS A 893 -28.69 -11.74 -25.87
N THR A 894 -29.65 -12.48 -26.42
CA THR A 894 -29.57 -13.00 -27.80
C THR A 894 -30.69 -12.51 -28.70
N GLY A 895 -31.74 -11.86 -28.18
CA GLY A 895 -32.93 -11.44 -28.91
C GLY A 895 -33.82 -12.60 -29.42
N LYS A 896 -33.48 -13.88 -29.12
CA LYS A 896 -34.22 -15.05 -29.61
C LYS A 896 -35.27 -15.49 -28.61
N ASN A 897 -36.36 -16.05 -29.13
CA ASN A 897 -37.39 -16.67 -28.30
C ASN A 897 -36.87 -17.94 -27.64
N PHE A 898 -37.40 -18.25 -26.45
CA PHE A 898 -37.10 -19.48 -25.75
C PHE A 898 -38.32 -19.99 -24.96
N THR A 899 -38.42 -21.29 -24.84
CA THR A 899 -39.50 -21.95 -24.08
C THR A 899 -39.03 -22.21 -22.64
N SER A 900 -39.87 -21.85 -21.65
CA SER A 900 -39.61 -22.13 -20.27
C SER A 900 -40.86 -22.24 -19.39
N ILE A 901 -40.73 -22.96 -18.29
CA ILE A 901 -41.72 -23.05 -17.23
C ILE A 901 -41.30 -22.01 -16.16
N LEU A 902 -42.25 -21.22 -15.66
CA LEU A 902 -42.01 -20.39 -14.49
C LEU A 902 -42.32 -21.17 -13.23
N TYR A 903 -41.44 -21.07 -12.21
CA TYR A 903 -41.68 -21.74 -10.93
C TYR A 903 -41.21 -20.87 -9.73
N LEU A 904 -41.90 -21.10 -8.61
CA LEU A 904 -41.48 -20.47 -7.33
C LEU A 904 -40.41 -21.32 -6.64
N LYS A 905 -39.26 -20.68 -6.36
CA LYS A 905 -38.18 -21.28 -5.58
C LYS A 905 -38.57 -21.38 -4.10
N LYS A 906 -37.83 -22.17 -3.32
CA LYS A 906 -38.02 -22.30 -1.84
C LYS A 906 -37.95 -20.93 -1.11
N ASN A 907 -37.23 -19.96 -1.66
CA ASN A 907 -37.14 -18.58 -1.15
C ASN A 907 -38.22 -17.66 -1.76
N GLN A 908 -39.24 -18.19 -2.35
CA GLN A 908 -40.36 -17.48 -2.98
C GLN A 908 -40.03 -16.57 -4.19
N ALA A 909 -38.79 -16.63 -4.71
CA ALA A 909 -38.42 -15.94 -5.92
C ALA A 909 -38.84 -16.75 -7.17
N VAL A 910 -39.25 -16.06 -8.26
CA VAL A 910 -39.57 -16.70 -9.52
C VAL A 910 -38.29 -17.16 -10.24
N GLY A 911 -38.32 -18.34 -10.81
CA GLY A 911 -37.24 -18.92 -11.62
C GLY A 911 -37.75 -19.44 -12.96
N TYR A 912 -36.80 -19.65 -13.90
CA TYR A 912 -37.03 -20.30 -15.17
C TYR A 912 -36.55 -21.76 -15.11
N LYS A 913 -37.36 -22.69 -15.58
CA LYS A 913 -37.03 -24.10 -15.67
C LYS A 913 -37.14 -24.51 -17.17
N PHE A 914 -36.00 -24.77 -17.74
CA PHE A 914 -35.92 -25.14 -19.16
C PHE A 914 -36.25 -26.63 -19.31
N ALA A 915 -37.06 -27.00 -20.29
CA ALA A 915 -37.26 -28.40 -20.65
C ALA A 915 -35.90 -29.02 -21.06
N LYS A 916 -35.51 -30.15 -20.50
CA LYS A 916 -34.37 -30.91 -21.02
C LYS A 916 -34.71 -31.28 -22.46
N LYS A 917 -33.88 -30.87 -23.42
CA LYS A 917 -33.90 -31.39 -24.78
C LYS A 917 -33.65 -32.89 -24.78
#